data_a2451af7d1c26b1a4ec2c6d4bebabc17
#
_entry.id   a2451af7d1c26b1a4ec2c6d4bebabc17
#
_cell.length_a   1.000
_cell.length_b   1.000
_cell.length_c   1.000
_cell.angle_alpha   90.00
_cell.angle_beta   90.00
_cell.angle_gamma   90.00
#
_symmetry.space_group_name_H-M   'P 1'
#
loop_
_entity.id
_entity.type
_entity.pdbx_description
1 polymer ?
#
loop_
_entity_poly.entity_id
_entity_poly.type
_entity_poly.pdbx_seq_one_letter_code
_entity_poly.pdbx_strand_id
1 'polypeptide(L)'
;MTTTKRTRKMTKLERAEKKNIDHNKKLATKARKKLSTTLNWMDVKKVDHDCITIERNKKKYYIKGIKIKPHNLFLDEQAIQMQWLEKIRFAFNQLNCDLWLGFVYSPVNLDAYLNELNRQIAYEEDPTCKNMMYDDLQKAYDFEKYHAEKEFFLMIRDDDQKRLFKNLEDLYTNWANSDFEPVILNQRDYYSYLMYTFENTLINDYVFSRGIFTYENVSQEFDAVNNKYVTLDKTNDFRQYGDPIYNIKNDADLNLIQRSKLAPTALKIHRDCIEMGDKWIKNLLAINLPAVYGPAILTQYLNDPNVKVFMSVKHSDYELTKMLNKDYNKRLDQLSKSQDETEKQRIIQALQSQKSYIDDVVRKNDKTFNVTIIFRVSGESKKEVTERAKRLKERLMTEGWQVQGVAGLQEGLLKCATPLFVNNGIEPIIEENIGFPLTSDSIAGLYPFIFETLYDKKGILLGEELQNGGKIVIDPYYYIHEPKLASRNNRINGNFVIVGTAGSGKTTATNLLIRDCIKEKKLTIWIDPENKNDKLTKHYGGTFIDWGKKGNIINPFDLKPISFDEDDDSYSEDDVYDTDQAIKNNIEDIKQIFAYLYPNISDNELSLIGSIVIGAYEKVGICPDENGKYPSFKTMTADDMPTFSEFGSALEDAIQVGKEVKDAEVVIDALKRLEIKLMSILNEWSVYFNGHTTVKPLDSERNIISFGTKKLQVVSEQLQKALYHIMFTYSWTLCLDENVESAFIVDEAHTIVLKGQLASLLSQFVRRSRKYKNCMFIITQEPRDFADERVLTDGKAIFNNSAYKLVLGLKQDACMELQKLERINESESFWIQHFTQGCALLIVGDRRIPIHVIATKAELTEMGAMFS
;
A
#
# COMPACT_ATOMS: atom_id res chain seq x y z
N MET A 1 39.58 31.13 -49.25
CA MET A 1 39.04 32.50 -49.20
C MET A 1 38.68 32.83 -47.75
N THR A 2 39.54 33.54 -47.09
CA THR A 2 39.45 33.97 -45.69
C THR A 2 38.66 35.28 -45.65
N THR A 3 37.43 35.24 -45.15
CA THR A 3 36.59 36.41 -44.95
C THR A 3 36.93 37.06 -43.62
N THR A 4 37.77 38.06 -43.69
CA THR A 4 38.07 38.99 -42.60
C THR A 4 36.82 39.79 -42.19
N LYS A 5 36.24 39.53 -41.01
CA LYS A 5 35.18 40.36 -40.41
C LYS A 5 35.77 41.73 -40.08
N ARG A 6 35.48 42.76 -40.85
CA ARG A 6 35.73 44.16 -40.49
C ARG A 6 34.88 44.53 -39.27
N THR A 7 35.48 44.64 -38.12
CA THR A 7 34.88 45.24 -36.93
C THR A 7 34.61 46.74 -37.15
N ARG A 8 33.28 47.04 -37.27
CA ARG A 8 32.80 48.42 -37.36
C ARG A 8 33.24 49.22 -36.12
N LYS A 9 34.06 50.28 -36.33
CA LYS A 9 34.46 51.18 -35.23
C LYS A 9 33.20 51.88 -34.72
N MET A 10 32.89 51.71 -33.41
CA MET A 10 31.77 52.36 -32.76
C MET A 10 31.87 53.88 -32.79
N THR A 11 30.83 54.59 -33.08
CA THR A 11 30.72 56.04 -33.07
C THR A 11 30.95 56.60 -31.68
N LYS A 12 31.25 57.92 -31.55
CA LYS A 12 31.37 58.58 -30.24
C LYS A 12 30.10 58.45 -29.40
N LEU A 13 28.94 58.48 -30.01
CA LEU A 13 27.64 58.33 -29.36
C LEU A 13 27.45 56.89 -28.80
N GLU A 14 27.70 55.89 -29.62
CA GLU A 14 27.59 54.46 -29.19
C GLU A 14 28.55 54.14 -28.08
N ARG A 15 29.75 54.78 -28.01
CA ARG A 15 30.68 54.63 -26.87
C ARG A 15 30.18 55.31 -25.61
N ALA A 16 29.54 56.47 -25.73
CA ALA A 16 28.96 57.18 -24.60
C ALA A 16 27.77 56.40 -24.04
N GLU A 17 26.87 55.88 -24.90
CA GLU A 17 25.75 55.00 -24.48
C GLU A 17 26.25 53.73 -23.81
N LYS A 18 27.24 53.06 -24.35
CA LYS A 18 27.81 51.85 -23.73
C LYS A 18 28.41 52.15 -22.36
N LYS A 19 29.13 53.30 -22.22
CA LYS A 19 29.64 53.73 -20.91
C LYS A 19 28.54 54.01 -19.91
N ASN A 20 27.43 54.59 -20.34
CA ASN A 20 26.30 54.89 -19.51
C ASN A 20 25.57 53.62 -19.09
N ILE A 21 25.40 52.66 -19.99
CA ILE A 21 24.84 51.31 -19.72
C ILE A 21 25.71 50.56 -18.72
N ASP A 22 27.07 50.58 -18.90
CA ASP A 22 28.00 49.89 -18.00
C ASP A 22 28.06 50.59 -16.64
N HIS A 23 27.94 51.93 -16.60
CA HIS A 23 27.85 52.68 -15.31
C HIS A 23 26.56 52.34 -14.57
N ASN A 24 25.40 52.33 -15.26
CA ASN A 24 24.11 51.97 -14.68
C ASN A 24 24.05 50.50 -14.24
N LYS A 25 24.69 49.58 -14.99
CA LYS A 25 24.85 48.20 -14.55
C LYS A 25 25.70 48.09 -13.26
N LYS A 26 26.77 48.85 -13.17
CA LYS A 26 27.64 48.89 -11.94
C LYS A 26 26.88 49.48 -10.75
N LEU A 27 26.07 50.52 -10.97
CA LEU A 27 25.22 51.12 -9.93
C LEU A 27 24.13 50.16 -9.47
N ALA A 28 23.46 49.49 -10.42
CA ALA A 28 22.45 48.46 -10.14
C ALA A 28 23.08 47.26 -9.39
N THR A 29 24.26 46.83 -9.75
CA THR A 29 25.02 45.78 -9.05
C THR A 29 25.43 46.17 -7.64
N LYS A 30 25.86 47.47 -7.43
CA LYS A 30 26.15 48.00 -6.11
C LYS A 30 24.87 48.14 -5.26
N ALA A 31 23.76 48.58 -5.84
CA ALA A 31 22.50 48.67 -5.14
C ALA A 31 21.96 47.27 -4.75
N ARG A 32 22.04 46.29 -5.65
CA ARG A 32 21.69 44.89 -5.37
C ARG A 32 22.56 44.30 -4.26
N LYS A 33 23.84 44.60 -4.20
CA LYS A 33 24.74 44.14 -3.10
C LYS A 33 24.43 44.77 -1.73
N LYS A 34 23.74 45.91 -1.70
CA LYS A 34 23.31 46.57 -0.46
C LYS A 34 21.93 46.15 0.01
N LEU A 35 21.10 45.57 -0.86
CA LEU A 35 19.79 45.03 -0.47
C LEU A 35 19.98 43.66 0.19
N SER A 36 19.64 43.59 1.45
CA SER A 36 19.56 42.35 2.20
C SER A 36 18.32 41.57 1.66
N THR A 37 18.56 40.62 0.77
CA THR A 37 17.50 39.75 0.22
C THR A 37 17.48 38.43 0.98
N THR A 38 16.33 37.79 1.05
CA THR A 38 16.19 36.44 1.62
C THR A 38 17.13 35.43 0.96
N LEU A 39 17.42 35.60 -0.34
CA LEU A 39 18.45 34.84 -1.06
C LEU A 39 19.87 34.99 -0.51
N ASN A 40 20.22 36.18 0.01
CA ASN A 40 21.53 36.43 0.63
C ASN A 40 21.59 35.89 2.06
N TRP A 41 20.44 35.79 2.72
CA TRP A 41 20.35 35.20 4.06
C TRP A 41 20.51 33.68 4.00
N MET A 42 19.96 33.02 2.95
CA MET A 42 20.01 31.59 2.72
C MET A 42 21.40 31.16 2.23
N ASP A 43 22.02 30.17 2.89
CA ASP A 43 23.32 29.64 2.49
C ASP A 43 23.25 28.68 1.30
N VAL A 44 22.04 28.19 0.95
CA VAL A 44 21.81 27.26 -0.18
C VAL A 44 22.19 27.96 -1.51
N LYS A 45 23.10 27.35 -2.26
CA LYS A 45 23.58 27.85 -3.56
C LYS A 45 23.03 27.06 -4.73
N LYS A 46 22.91 25.75 -4.59
CA LYS A 46 22.50 24.86 -5.65
C LYS A 46 21.80 23.64 -5.06
N VAL A 47 20.78 23.16 -5.75
CA VAL A 47 20.12 21.87 -5.46
C VAL A 47 20.31 21.02 -6.71
N ASP A 48 21.20 20.06 -6.63
CA ASP A 48 21.47 19.08 -7.68
C ASP A 48 20.57 17.86 -7.51
N HIS A 49 20.64 16.94 -8.47
CA HIS A 49 19.86 15.71 -8.44
C HIS A 49 20.02 14.91 -7.13
N ASP A 50 21.24 14.88 -6.60
CA ASP A 50 21.59 14.04 -5.44
C ASP A 50 22.24 14.79 -4.29
N CYS A 51 22.29 16.14 -4.34
CA CYS A 51 23.04 16.93 -3.38
C CYS A 51 22.54 18.37 -3.27
N ILE A 52 22.51 18.90 -2.04
CA ILE A 52 22.40 20.36 -1.80
C ILE A 52 23.78 20.92 -1.55
N THR A 53 24.18 21.96 -2.31
CA THR A 53 25.38 22.71 -2.06
C THR A 53 25.07 24.00 -1.30
N ILE A 54 25.67 24.18 -0.14
CA ILE A 54 25.61 25.42 0.65
C ILE A 54 26.97 26.11 0.64
N GLU A 55 26.99 27.45 0.62
CA GLU A 55 28.21 28.23 0.62
C GLU A 55 28.07 29.52 1.42
N ARG A 56 29.03 29.77 2.30
CA ARG A 56 29.19 31.05 3.00
C ARG A 56 30.67 31.39 3.12
N ASN A 57 31.00 32.64 2.87
CA ASN A 57 32.40 33.14 2.97
C ASN A 57 33.42 32.31 2.16
N LYS A 58 33.00 31.83 0.96
CA LYS A 58 33.80 30.99 0.05
C LYS A 58 34.06 29.57 0.57
N LYS A 59 33.52 29.19 1.72
CA LYS A 59 33.56 27.81 2.19
C LYS A 59 32.29 27.09 1.74
N LYS A 60 32.50 25.96 1.05
CA LYS A 60 31.39 25.12 0.54
C LYS A 60 31.22 23.89 1.41
N TYR A 61 29.97 23.46 1.55
CA TYR A 61 29.58 22.20 2.16
C TYR A 61 28.55 21.55 1.26
N TYR A 62 28.49 20.24 1.36
CA TYR A 62 27.58 19.40 0.59
C TYR A 62 26.70 18.62 1.55
N ILE A 63 25.42 18.50 1.20
CA ILE A 63 24.44 17.80 2.01
C ILE A 63 23.87 16.68 1.16
N LYS A 64 23.93 15.46 1.68
CA LYS A 64 23.29 14.27 1.12
C LYS A 64 22.48 13.57 2.21
N GLY A 65 21.67 12.62 1.82
CA GLY A 65 20.89 11.88 2.80
C GLY A 65 20.15 10.71 2.20
N ILE A 66 19.48 10.01 3.08
CA ILE A 66 18.57 8.94 2.78
C ILE A 66 17.19 9.24 3.36
N LYS A 67 16.15 8.71 2.75
CA LYS A 67 14.86 8.55 3.40
C LYS A 67 14.65 7.07 3.74
N ILE A 68 14.02 6.85 4.86
CA ILE A 68 13.72 5.51 5.34
C ILE A 68 12.22 5.24 5.24
N LYS A 69 11.90 4.02 4.87
CA LYS A 69 10.53 3.56 4.86
C LYS A 69 10.10 3.26 6.30
N PRO A 70 9.06 3.89 6.79
CA PRO A 70 8.63 3.70 8.17
C PRO A 70 7.98 2.32 8.37
N HIS A 71 7.99 1.86 9.63
CA HIS A 71 7.32 0.65 10.08
C HIS A 71 6.38 0.98 11.25
N ASN A 72 5.16 0.45 11.26
CA ASN A 72 4.17 0.76 12.28
C ASN A 72 4.35 -0.09 13.54
N LEU A 73 5.18 0.38 14.46
CA LEU A 73 5.45 -0.31 15.73
C LEU A 73 4.18 -0.56 16.58
N PHE A 74 3.15 0.29 16.49
CA PHE A 74 1.98 0.18 17.36
C PHE A 74 1.05 -0.98 17.00
N LEU A 75 1.24 -1.57 15.83
CA LEU A 75 0.53 -2.78 15.42
C LEU A 75 1.25 -4.06 15.83
N ASP A 76 2.52 -3.96 16.23
CA ASP A 76 3.32 -5.11 16.62
C ASP A 76 3.09 -5.54 18.08
N GLU A 77 3.35 -6.79 18.38
CA GLU A 77 3.45 -7.29 19.74
C GLU A 77 4.66 -6.66 20.47
N GLN A 78 4.58 -6.48 21.78
CA GLN A 78 5.62 -5.80 22.57
C GLN A 78 7.03 -6.39 22.35
N ALA A 79 7.14 -7.69 22.19
CA ALA A 79 8.42 -8.35 21.92
C ALA A 79 9.02 -7.93 20.58
N ILE A 80 8.19 -7.78 19.53
CA ILE A 80 8.59 -7.33 18.21
C ILE A 80 8.93 -5.84 18.21
N GLN A 81 8.14 -5.02 18.93
CA GLN A 81 8.46 -3.60 19.12
C GLN A 81 9.87 -3.41 19.69
N MET A 82 10.21 -4.21 20.74
CA MET A 82 11.54 -4.17 21.34
C MET A 82 12.65 -4.57 20.38
N GLN A 83 12.42 -5.56 19.50
CA GLN A 83 13.36 -5.95 18.47
C GLN A 83 13.62 -4.81 17.46
N TRP A 84 12.58 -4.11 17.04
CA TRP A 84 12.72 -2.94 16.16
C TRP A 84 13.51 -1.82 16.82
N LEU A 85 13.24 -1.52 18.09
CA LEU A 85 14.00 -0.52 18.85
C LEU A 85 15.48 -0.90 18.97
N GLU A 86 15.79 -2.17 19.17
CA GLU A 86 17.18 -2.65 19.18
C GLU A 86 17.87 -2.50 17.81
N LYS A 87 17.16 -2.74 16.70
CA LYS A 87 17.68 -2.51 15.34
C LYS A 87 18.00 -1.01 15.12
N ILE A 88 17.11 -0.11 15.56
CA ILE A 88 17.33 1.33 15.48
C ILE A 88 18.51 1.75 16.36
N ARG A 89 18.60 1.25 17.59
CA ARG A 89 19.75 1.45 18.49
C ARG A 89 21.05 1.06 17.81
N PHE A 90 21.07 -0.11 17.16
CA PHE A 90 22.23 -0.61 16.44
C PHE A 90 22.62 0.33 15.28
N ALA A 91 21.65 0.82 14.47
CA ALA A 91 21.92 1.75 13.39
C ALA A 91 22.57 3.06 13.91
N PHE A 92 22.09 3.62 15.02
CA PHE A 92 22.71 4.78 15.66
C PHE A 92 24.09 4.46 16.25
N ASN A 93 24.30 3.29 16.82
CA ASN A 93 25.63 2.90 17.34
C ASN A 93 26.71 2.84 16.26
N GLN A 94 26.35 2.62 15.00
CA GLN A 94 27.28 2.62 13.87
C GLN A 94 27.51 4.03 13.29
N LEU A 95 26.74 5.03 13.71
CA LEU A 95 26.86 6.38 13.19
C LEU A 95 28.22 7.02 13.58
N ASN A 96 28.92 7.57 12.59
CA ASN A 96 30.25 8.19 12.75
C ASN A 96 30.30 9.65 12.27
N CYS A 97 29.14 10.26 11.99
CA CYS A 97 29.06 11.64 11.51
C CYS A 97 27.84 12.34 12.13
N ASP A 98 27.79 13.66 12.00
CA ASP A 98 26.63 14.44 12.42
C ASP A 98 25.44 14.13 11.52
N LEU A 99 24.27 13.96 12.13
CA LEU A 99 23.02 13.63 11.47
C LEU A 99 21.94 14.67 11.78
N TRP A 100 21.18 15.05 10.77
CA TRP A 100 19.95 15.84 10.90
C TRP A 100 18.76 15.02 10.45
N LEU A 101 17.78 14.91 11.33
CA LEU A 101 16.50 14.24 11.02
C LEU A 101 15.49 15.30 10.57
N GLY A 102 14.91 15.06 9.42
CA GLY A 102 13.81 15.85 8.86
C GLY A 102 12.53 15.02 8.85
N PHE A 103 11.48 15.57 9.44
CA PHE A 103 10.12 14.98 9.45
C PHE A 103 9.27 15.81 8.50
N VAL A 104 9.35 15.50 7.22
CA VAL A 104 8.85 16.37 6.16
C VAL A 104 7.44 15.99 5.77
N TYR A 105 6.54 16.96 5.71
CA TYR A 105 5.27 16.79 5.01
C TYR A 105 5.52 17.05 3.53
N SER A 106 5.48 15.99 2.75
CA SER A 106 5.59 16.05 1.30
C SER A 106 4.22 15.80 0.69
N PRO A 107 3.79 16.55 -0.32
CA PRO A 107 2.65 16.14 -1.11
C PRO A 107 2.87 14.74 -1.67
N VAL A 108 1.81 13.95 -1.66
CA VAL A 108 1.85 12.58 -2.12
C VAL A 108 2.39 12.53 -3.55
N ASN A 109 3.27 11.59 -3.81
CA ASN A 109 3.82 11.37 -5.15
C ASN A 109 3.18 10.13 -5.80
N LEU A 110 2.41 10.34 -6.85
CA LEU A 110 1.79 9.30 -7.67
C LEU A 110 2.37 9.23 -9.09
N ASP A 111 3.52 9.86 -9.36
CA ASP A 111 4.09 9.95 -10.71
C ASP A 111 4.19 8.60 -11.43
N ALA A 112 4.66 7.54 -10.74
CA ALA A 112 4.77 6.23 -11.36
C ALA A 112 3.41 5.64 -11.73
N TYR A 113 2.42 5.77 -10.86
CA TYR A 113 1.04 5.34 -11.10
C TYR A 113 0.38 6.17 -12.21
N LEU A 114 0.52 7.49 -12.19
CA LEU A 114 -0.01 8.39 -13.21
C LEU A 114 0.59 8.12 -14.58
N ASN A 115 1.89 7.86 -14.66
CA ASN A 115 2.57 7.54 -15.91
C ASN A 115 2.08 6.21 -16.48
N GLU A 116 1.91 5.18 -15.63
CA GLU A 116 1.39 3.90 -16.07
C GLU A 116 -0.07 4.02 -16.52
N LEU A 117 -0.90 4.73 -15.79
CA LEU A 117 -2.30 4.97 -16.13
C LEU A 117 -2.44 5.75 -17.45
N ASN A 118 -1.64 6.80 -17.67
CA ASN A 118 -1.60 7.51 -18.95
C ASN A 118 -1.16 6.60 -20.11
N ARG A 119 -0.22 5.68 -19.84
CA ARG A 119 0.19 4.69 -20.83
C ARG A 119 -0.98 3.76 -21.20
N GLN A 120 -1.69 3.25 -20.20
CA GLN A 120 -2.88 2.38 -20.39
C GLN A 120 -3.95 3.13 -21.20
N ILE A 121 -4.28 4.37 -20.85
CA ILE A 121 -5.26 5.21 -21.56
C ILE A 121 -4.90 5.40 -23.03
N ALA A 122 -3.60 5.53 -23.35
CA ALA A 122 -3.15 5.73 -24.73
C ALA A 122 -3.41 4.51 -25.63
N TYR A 123 -3.39 3.32 -25.07
CA TYR A 123 -3.60 2.06 -25.81
C TYR A 123 -5.00 1.48 -25.65
N GLU A 124 -5.83 2.01 -24.74
CA GLU A 124 -7.18 1.52 -24.52
C GLU A 124 -8.14 2.00 -25.61
N GLU A 125 -8.85 1.05 -26.23
CA GLU A 125 -9.82 1.33 -27.27
C GLU A 125 -11.26 1.31 -26.75
N ASP A 126 -11.55 0.54 -25.70
CA ASP A 126 -12.89 0.45 -25.10
C ASP A 126 -13.26 1.74 -24.39
N PRO A 127 -14.34 2.45 -24.83
CA PRO A 127 -14.71 3.73 -24.25
C PRO A 127 -15.03 3.67 -22.76
N THR A 128 -15.59 2.55 -22.28
CA THR A 128 -15.98 2.43 -20.87
C THR A 128 -14.77 2.21 -19.99
N CYS A 129 -13.87 1.27 -20.36
CA CYS A 129 -12.60 1.08 -19.65
C CYS A 129 -11.76 2.36 -19.65
N LYS A 130 -11.73 3.06 -20.79
CA LYS A 130 -11.03 4.33 -20.93
C LYS A 130 -11.61 5.44 -20.03
N ASN A 131 -12.92 5.52 -19.92
CA ASN A 131 -13.57 6.46 -18.99
C ASN A 131 -13.25 6.15 -17.53
N MET A 132 -13.27 4.86 -17.15
CA MET A 132 -12.84 4.41 -15.81
C MET A 132 -11.40 4.84 -15.52
N MET A 133 -10.49 4.70 -16.49
CA MET A 133 -9.10 5.14 -16.36
C MET A 133 -8.97 6.67 -16.23
N TYR A 134 -9.81 7.44 -16.92
CA TYR A 134 -9.85 8.90 -16.75
C TYR A 134 -10.38 9.30 -15.37
N ASP A 135 -11.37 8.60 -14.82
CA ASP A 135 -11.85 8.83 -13.45
C ASP A 135 -10.76 8.52 -12.42
N ASP A 136 -10.02 7.41 -12.61
CA ASP A 136 -8.87 7.07 -11.76
C ASP A 136 -7.74 8.10 -11.88
N LEU A 137 -7.49 8.62 -13.08
CA LEU A 137 -6.52 9.68 -13.33
C LEU A 137 -6.91 10.97 -12.59
N GLN A 138 -8.17 11.36 -12.66
CA GLN A 138 -8.69 12.53 -11.95
C GLN A 138 -8.61 12.34 -10.43
N LYS A 139 -9.00 11.15 -9.95
CA LYS A 139 -8.88 10.78 -8.53
C LYS A 139 -7.43 10.91 -8.04
N ALA A 140 -6.48 10.42 -8.83
CA ALA A 140 -5.06 10.48 -8.47
C ALA A 140 -4.53 11.93 -8.45
N TYR A 141 -4.91 12.78 -9.39
CA TYR A 141 -4.56 14.21 -9.38
C TYR A 141 -5.17 14.95 -8.20
N ASP A 142 -6.43 14.66 -7.87
CA ASP A 142 -7.08 15.26 -6.71
C ASP A 142 -6.43 14.77 -5.41
N PHE A 143 -6.04 13.50 -5.36
CA PHE A 143 -5.33 12.95 -4.22
C PHE A 143 -3.96 13.62 -4.02
N GLU A 144 -3.13 13.76 -5.06
CA GLU A 144 -1.85 14.49 -4.98
C GLU A 144 -2.03 15.94 -4.52
N LYS A 145 -3.11 16.58 -4.94
CA LYS A 145 -3.38 17.99 -4.63
C LYS A 145 -3.78 18.23 -3.17
N TYR A 146 -4.54 17.29 -2.59
CA TYR A 146 -5.16 17.51 -1.28
C TYR A 146 -4.56 16.68 -0.15
N HIS A 147 -3.69 15.70 -0.48
CA HIS A 147 -3.08 14.83 0.51
C HIS A 147 -1.56 15.04 0.59
N ALA A 148 -1.04 14.93 1.81
CA ALA A 148 0.38 14.97 2.07
C ALA A 148 0.77 13.79 2.97
N GLU A 149 1.92 13.19 2.68
CA GLU A 149 2.49 12.11 3.46
C GLU A 149 3.69 12.60 4.27
N LYS A 150 3.94 11.99 5.41
CA LYS A 150 5.14 12.27 6.21
C LYS A 150 6.28 11.42 5.69
N GLU A 151 7.35 12.08 5.34
CA GLU A 151 8.60 11.45 4.94
C GLU A 151 9.69 11.72 5.97
N PHE A 152 10.56 10.75 6.18
CA PHE A 152 11.60 10.79 7.20
C PHE A 152 12.96 10.79 6.55
N PHE A 153 13.63 11.93 6.63
CA PHE A 153 14.95 12.16 6.02
C PHE A 153 16.05 12.12 7.06
N LEU A 154 17.09 11.37 6.75
CA LEU A 154 18.33 11.33 7.49
C LEU A 154 19.41 12.01 6.65
N MET A 155 19.83 13.20 7.04
CA MET A 155 20.74 14.02 6.26
C MET A 155 22.07 14.20 6.95
N ILE A 156 23.13 14.17 6.16
CA ILE A 156 24.50 14.39 6.58
C ILE A 156 25.12 15.55 5.79
N ARG A 157 26.09 16.20 6.37
CA ARG A 157 26.78 17.35 5.78
C ARG A 157 28.29 17.23 5.94
N ASP A 158 29.04 17.53 4.89
CA ASP A 158 30.48 17.55 4.91
C ASP A 158 31.04 18.63 3.95
N ASP A 159 32.27 19.10 4.19
CA ASP A 159 33.01 19.99 3.28
C ASP A 159 33.83 19.18 2.24
N ASP A 160 34.06 17.89 2.46
CA ASP A 160 34.70 16.96 1.52
C ASP A 160 33.67 15.99 0.90
N GLN A 161 33.55 16.06 -0.42
CA GLN A 161 32.61 15.21 -1.15
C GLN A 161 32.91 13.71 -1.04
N LYS A 162 34.20 13.32 -0.98
CA LYS A 162 34.59 11.89 -0.87
C LYS A 162 34.22 11.33 0.49
N ARG A 163 34.48 12.10 1.55
CA ARG A 163 34.08 11.72 2.91
C ARG A 163 32.58 11.68 3.07
N LEU A 164 31.89 12.67 2.48
CA LEU A 164 30.42 12.68 2.45
C LEU A 164 29.85 11.44 1.77
N PHE A 165 30.41 11.05 0.62
CA PHE A 165 29.96 9.86 -0.11
C PHE A 165 30.16 8.59 0.73
N LYS A 166 31.33 8.42 1.34
CA LYS A 166 31.60 7.29 2.23
C LYS A 166 30.63 7.26 3.41
N ASN A 167 30.41 8.39 4.07
CA ASN A 167 29.49 8.48 5.20
C ASN A 167 28.05 8.18 4.77
N LEU A 168 27.66 8.51 3.53
CA LEU A 168 26.36 8.17 2.97
C LEU A 168 26.22 6.67 2.73
N GLU A 169 27.25 6.01 2.19
CA GLU A 169 27.25 4.53 2.01
C GLU A 169 27.17 3.80 3.35
N ASP A 170 27.94 4.27 4.33
CA ASP A 170 27.91 3.71 5.69
C ASP A 170 26.50 3.88 6.31
N LEU A 171 25.92 5.08 6.19
CA LEU A 171 24.57 5.37 6.67
C LEU A 171 23.53 4.47 5.99
N TYR A 172 23.58 4.38 4.66
CA TYR A 172 22.68 3.52 3.89
C TYR A 172 22.78 2.05 4.32
N THR A 173 24.01 1.54 4.41
CA THR A 173 24.27 0.12 4.77
C THR A 173 23.80 -0.19 6.17
N ASN A 174 24.06 0.71 7.14
CA ASN A 174 23.66 0.51 8.54
C ASN A 174 22.14 0.43 8.69
N TRP A 175 21.40 1.29 7.98
CA TRP A 175 19.95 1.26 8.02
C TRP A 175 19.36 0.08 7.23
N ALA A 176 19.97 -0.30 6.10
CA ALA A 176 19.58 -1.49 5.36
C ALA A 176 19.78 -2.79 6.16
N ASN A 177 20.90 -2.90 6.88
CA ASN A 177 21.20 -4.03 7.77
C ASN A 177 20.27 -4.09 9.00
N SER A 178 19.59 -2.99 9.29
CA SER A 178 18.59 -2.91 10.35
C SER A 178 17.15 -3.14 9.83
N ASP A 179 17.01 -3.74 8.64
CA ASP A 179 15.75 -4.06 7.95
C ASP A 179 14.88 -2.84 7.58
N PHE A 180 15.43 -1.63 7.61
CA PHE A 180 14.79 -0.48 7.00
C PHE A 180 15.17 -0.42 5.53
N GLU A 181 14.21 -0.06 4.68
CA GLU A 181 14.43 0.09 3.24
C GLU A 181 14.90 1.53 2.93
N PRO A 182 16.21 1.86 3.05
CA PRO A 182 16.69 3.21 2.79
C PRO A 182 16.67 3.51 1.29
N VAL A 183 16.31 4.74 0.95
CA VAL A 183 16.37 5.26 -0.42
C VAL A 183 17.20 6.55 -0.39
N ILE A 184 18.15 6.69 -1.31
CA ILE A 184 18.95 7.92 -1.42
C ILE A 184 18.04 9.07 -1.84
N LEU A 185 18.15 10.21 -1.15
CA LEU A 185 17.39 11.41 -1.45
C LEU A 185 17.73 11.94 -2.83
N ASN A 186 16.69 12.30 -3.57
CA ASN A 186 16.77 12.93 -4.87
C ASN A 186 16.44 14.44 -4.80
N GLN A 187 16.49 15.12 -5.93
CA GLN A 187 16.25 16.56 -6.02
C GLN A 187 14.86 16.97 -5.51
N ARG A 188 13.81 16.17 -5.77
CA ARG A 188 12.45 16.42 -5.29
C ARG A 188 12.38 16.37 -3.76
N ASP A 189 13.02 15.36 -3.16
CA ASP A 189 13.09 15.21 -1.71
C ASP A 189 13.78 16.44 -1.07
N TYR A 190 14.87 16.93 -1.68
CA TYR A 190 15.54 18.14 -1.21
C TYR A 190 14.68 19.39 -1.31
N TYR A 191 13.91 19.53 -2.37
CA TYR A 191 12.95 20.63 -2.49
C TYR A 191 11.85 20.53 -1.41
N SER A 192 11.28 19.35 -1.19
CA SER A 192 10.32 19.13 -0.12
C SER A 192 10.88 19.52 1.25
N TYR A 193 12.12 19.16 1.53
CA TYR A 193 12.78 19.54 2.77
C TYR A 193 13.00 21.06 2.91
N LEU A 194 13.41 21.71 1.83
CA LEU A 194 13.60 23.17 1.81
C LEU A 194 12.29 23.92 2.02
N MET A 195 11.20 23.44 1.41
CA MET A 195 9.86 23.98 1.60
C MET A 195 9.42 23.86 3.05
N TYR A 196 9.51 22.65 3.58
CA TYR A 196 9.18 22.39 4.95
C TYR A 196 9.95 23.28 5.93
N THR A 197 11.23 23.51 5.63
CA THR A 197 12.10 24.32 6.46
C THR A 197 11.80 25.81 6.39
N PHE A 198 11.50 26.33 5.20
CA PHE A 198 11.31 27.76 4.96
C PHE A 198 9.85 28.23 4.93
N GLU A 199 8.89 27.36 5.27
CA GLU A 199 7.45 27.67 5.30
C GLU A 199 6.94 28.30 3.99
N ASN A 200 7.46 27.89 2.87
CA ASN A 200 7.12 28.49 1.58
C ASN A 200 5.90 27.82 0.97
N THR A 201 4.70 28.34 1.26
CA THR A 201 3.43 27.78 0.77
C THR A 201 3.21 27.96 -0.72
N LEU A 202 3.83 28.95 -1.35
CA LEU A 202 3.76 29.15 -2.81
C LEU A 202 4.33 27.97 -3.59
N ILE A 203 5.10 27.13 -2.93
CA ILE A 203 5.71 25.97 -3.55
C ILE A 203 4.68 24.85 -3.78
N ASN A 204 3.64 24.74 -2.95
CA ASN A 204 2.58 23.75 -3.14
C ASN A 204 1.93 23.86 -4.52
N ASP A 205 1.86 25.06 -5.09
CA ASP A 205 1.32 25.27 -6.42
C ASP A 205 2.32 24.95 -7.54
N TYR A 206 3.64 24.90 -7.23
CA TYR A 206 4.71 24.80 -8.23
C TYR A 206 5.57 23.54 -8.14
N VAL A 207 5.85 23.03 -6.94
CA VAL A 207 6.80 21.91 -6.80
C VAL A 207 6.28 20.63 -7.41
N PHE A 208 4.99 20.45 -7.35
CA PHE A 208 4.35 19.19 -7.68
C PHE A 208 3.59 19.24 -9.00
N SER A 209 3.41 20.41 -9.57
CA SER A 209 3.13 20.54 -10.99
C SER A 209 4.41 20.24 -11.75
N ARG A 210 4.51 19.05 -12.25
CA ARG A 210 5.52 18.46 -13.12
C ARG A 210 6.53 19.44 -13.71
N GLY A 211 7.78 19.29 -13.33
CA GLY A 211 8.91 19.79 -14.09
C GLY A 211 9.36 21.22 -13.87
N ILE A 212 8.75 22.01 -13.00
CA ILE A 212 9.19 23.42 -12.81
C ILE A 212 10.54 23.53 -12.10
N PHE A 213 10.92 22.48 -11.38
CA PHE A 213 12.12 22.51 -10.53
C PHE A 213 13.30 21.75 -11.06
N THR A 214 13.11 20.88 -12.02
CA THR A 214 14.21 20.14 -12.63
C THR A 214 14.30 20.49 -14.08
N TYR A 215 15.38 21.14 -14.46
CA TYR A 215 15.76 21.35 -15.83
C TYR A 215 15.74 20.05 -16.65
N GLU A 216 16.10 18.94 -16.04
CA GLU A 216 16.10 17.61 -16.61
C GLU A 216 14.68 17.08 -16.89
N ASN A 217 13.73 17.34 -15.99
CA ASN A 217 12.34 16.89 -16.16
C ASN A 217 11.57 17.71 -17.22
N VAL A 218 11.99 18.97 -17.45
CA VAL A 218 11.42 19.87 -18.46
C VAL A 218 12.09 19.67 -19.82
N SER A 219 13.32 19.15 -19.86
CA SER A 219 14.12 19.02 -21.07
C SER A 219 14.08 17.65 -21.73
N GLN A 220 13.53 16.65 -21.08
CA GLN A 220 13.49 15.29 -21.62
C GLN A 220 12.11 14.66 -21.39
N GLU A 221 11.42 14.41 -22.48
CA GLU A 221 10.19 13.60 -22.49
C GLU A 221 10.49 12.24 -23.12
N PHE A 222 9.91 11.19 -22.53
CA PHE A 222 10.06 9.86 -23.09
C PHE A 222 9.10 9.70 -24.27
N ASP A 223 9.65 9.62 -25.46
CA ASP A 223 8.91 9.28 -26.67
C ASP A 223 8.67 7.75 -26.71
N ALA A 224 7.47 7.34 -26.30
CA ALA A 224 7.07 5.95 -26.23
C ALA A 224 7.02 5.28 -27.64
N VAL A 225 6.79 6.06 -28.70
CA VAL A 225 6.75 5.54 -30.08
C VAL A 225 8.13 5.12 -30.56
N ASN A 226 9.14 5.92 -30.24
CA ASN A 226 10.52 5.68 -30.64
C ASN A 226 11.38 5.05 -29.55
N ASN A 227 10.80 4.76 -28.38
CA ASN A 227 11.46 4.17 -27.20
C ASN A 227 12.76 4.92 -26.81
N LYS A 228 12.73 6.25 -26.81
CA LYS A 228 13.87 7.09 -26.46
C LYS A 228 13.45 8.39 -25.80
N TYR A 229 14.35 8.97 -25.01
CA TYR A 229 14.16 10.30 -24.47
C TYR A 229 14.43 11.36 -25.56
N VAL A 230 13.47 12.26 -25.73
CA VAL A 230 13.57 13.40 -26.66
C VAL A 230 13.83 14.65 -25.83
N THR A 231 14.87 15.39 -26.20
CA THR A 231 15.17 16.67 -25.56
C THR A 231 14.20 17.73 -26.10
N LEU A 232 13.37 18.26 -25.22
CA LEU A 232 12.45 19.35 -25.54
C LEU A 232 13.18 20.69 -25.65
N ASP A 233 12.62 21.62 -26.44
CA ASP A 233 13.15 22.97 -26.55
C ASP A 233 12.90 23.74 -25.22
N LYS A 234 13.97 24.02 -24.53
CA LYS A 234 14.01 24.65 -23.20
C LYS A 234 13.23 25.96 -23.06
N THR A 235 13.03 26.66 -24.19
CA THR A 235 12.31 27.93 -24.21
C THR A 235 10.79 27.79 -24.27
N ASN A 236 10.28 26.65 -24.73
CA ASN A 236 8.86 26.41 -24.87
C ASN A 236 8.20 25.82 -23.61
N ASP A 237 8.97 25.05 -22.83
CA ASP A 237 8.42 24.31 -21.68
C ASP A 237 7.95 25.19 -20.53
N PHE A 238 8.65 26.30 -20.26
CA PHE A 238 8.24 27.29 -19.26
C PHE A 238 6.95 28.05 -19.61
N ARG A 239 6.52 28.04 -20.87
CA ARG A 239 5.28 28.66 -21.32
C ARG A 239 4.05 27.79 -21.05
N GLN A 240 4.20 26.50 -20.99
CA GLN A 240 3.09 25.56 -20.78
C GLN A 240 2.52 25.62 -19.34
N TYR A 241 3.32 26.09 -18.39
CA TYR A 241 2.94 26.10 -16.97
C TYR A 241 2.50 27.46 -16.44
N GLY A 242 2.27 28.46 -17.31
CA GLY A 242 1.80 29.78 -16.91
C GLY A 242 2.81 30.64 -16.12
N ASP A 243 4.05 30.21 -16.03
CA ASP A 243 5.11 30.98 -15.35
C ASP A 243 5.57 32.18 -16.20
N PRO A 244 6.00 33.27 -15.55
CA PRO A 244 6.58 34.40 -16.26
C PRO A 244 7.79 33.95 -17.09
N ILE A 245 7.92 34.47 -18.31
CA ILE A 245 9.00 34.11 -19.23
C ILE A 245 10.34 34.59 -18.67
N TYR A 246 11.15 33.64 -18.20
CA TYR A 246 12.50 33.92 -17.79
C TYR A 246 13.44 33.82 -18.99
N ASN A 247 14.30 34.78 -19.16
CA ASN A 247 15.35 34.74 -20.19
C ASN A 247 16.53 33.89 -19.66
N ILE A 248 16.37 32.58 -19.67
CA ILE A 248 17.35 31.62 -19.17
C ILE A 248 18.44 31.49 -20.21
N LYS A 249 19.65 31.92 -19.86
CA LYS A 249 20.84 31.91 -20.76
C LYS A 249 21.82 30.78 -20.41
N ASN A 250 21.77 30.31 -19.19
CA ASN A 250 22.70 29.30 -18.67
C ASN A 250 22.17 28.68 -17.36
N ASP A 251 22.86 27.66 -16.86
CA ASP A 251 22.50 26.95 -15.63
C ASP A 251 22.53 27.86 -14.38
N ALA A 252 23.32 28.94 -14.38
CA ALA A 252 23.37 29.89 -13.27
C ALA A 252 22.05 30.68 -13.17
N ASP A 253 21.43 31.05 -14.29
CA ASP A 253 20.14 31.74 -14.31
C ASP A 253 19.04 30.81 -13.82
N LEU A 254 19.06 29.53 -14.25
CA LEU A 254 18.12 28.51 -13.78
C LEU A 254 18.23 28.29 -12.26
N ASN A 255 19.45 28.12 -11.75
CA ASN A 255 19.69 28.00 -10.31
C ASN A 255 19.18 29.21 -9.50
N LEU A 256 19.31 30.41 -10.06
CA LEU A 256 18.83 31.64 -9.42
C LEU A 256 17.30 31.63 -9.32
N ILE A 257 16.62 31.20 -10.38
CA ILE A 257 15.16 31.10 -10.42
C ILE A 257 14.68 30.05 -9.41
N GLN A 258 15.27 28.87 -9.41
CA GLN A 258 14.94 27.82 -8.46
C GLN A 258 15.12 28.31 -7.01
N ARG A 259 16.26 28.92 -6.71
CA ARG A 259 16.54 29.46 -5.37
C ARG A 259 15.56 30.58 -4.98
N SER A 260 15.15 31.42 -5.93
CA SER A 260 14.23 32.51 -5.65
C SER A 260 12.82 31.98 -5.29
N LYS A 261 12.44 30.83 -5.84
CA LYS A 261 11.19 30.16 -5.51
C LYS A 261 11.27 29.43 -4.15
N LEU A 262 12.43 28.90 -3.79
CA LEU A 262 12.64 28.21 -2.52
C LEU A 262 12.85 29.14 -1.31
N ALA A 263 13.37 30.33 -1.54
CA ALA A 263 13.58 31.30 -0.50
C ALA A 263 12.26 31.83 0.08
N PRO A 264 12.21 32.12 1.40
CA PRO A 264 11.05 32.82 1.96
C PRO A 264 10.77 34.13 1.22
N THR A 265 9.51 34.42 0.92
CA THR A 265 9.13 35.65 0.22
C THR A 265 9.47 36.90 1.03
N ALA A 266 9.40 36.79 2.35
CA ALA A 266 9.82 37.82 3.30
C ALA A 266 10.45 37.16 4.54
N LEU A 267 11.35 37.86 5.21
CA LEU A 267 11.93 37.43 6.48
C LEU A 267 12.13 38.60 7.41
N LYS A 268 11.51 38.52 8.59
CA LYS A 268 11.69 39.49 9.65
C LYS A 268 11.88 38.79 10.98
N ILE A 269 13.02 39.00 11.57
CA ILE A 269 13.41 38.39 12.82
C ILE A 269 13.01 39.30 13.97
N HIS A 270 12.14 38.80 14.83
CA HIS A 270 11.75 39.43 16.07
C HIS A 270 12.45 38.76 17.25
N ARG A 271 12.40 39.39 18.40
CA ARG A 271 13.07 38.87 19.61
C ARG A 271 12.53 37.47 20.02
N ASP A 272 11.26 37.21 19.85
CA ASP A 272 10.53 36.06 20.36
C ASP A 272 9.85 35.18 19.30
N CYS A 273 9.92 35.59 18.04
CA CYS A 273 9.34 34.88 16.88
C CYS A 273 9.98 35.35 15.58
N ILE A 274 9.65 34.70 14.48
CA ILE A 274 10.12 35.06 13.12
C ILE A 274 8.88 35.19 12.23
N GLU A 275 8.81 36.24 11.45
CA GLU A 275 7.88 36.40 10.33
C GLU A 275 8.59 35.88 9.07
N MET A 276 8.03 34.83 8.45
CA MET A 276 8.62 34.13 7.32
C MET A 276 7.55 33.93 6.24
N GLY A 277 7.67 34.71 5.17
CA GLY A 277 6.62 34.75 4.14
C GLY A 277 5.33 35.30 4.68
N ASP A 278 4.26 34.55 4.55
CA ASP A 278 2.92 34.80 5.05
C ASP A 278 2.67 34.19 6.44
N LYS A 279 3.65 33.49 7.00
CA LYS A 279 3.53 32.82 8.29
C LYS A 279 4.41 33.41 9.38
N TRP A 280 3.93 33.28 10.60
CA TRP A 280 4.68 33.53 11.81
C TRP A 280 5.13 32.20 12.41
N ILE A 281 6.41 32.12 12.81
CA ILE A 281 6.98 30.92 13.41
C ILE A 281 7.59 31.21 14.77
N LYS A 282 7.54 30.23 15.67
CA LYS A 282 8.19 30.28 16.95
C LYS A 282 8.84 28.94 17.27
N ASN A 283 10.14 28.98 17.59
CA ASN A 283 10.89 27.79 17.94
C ASN A 283 10.90 27.61 19.45
N LEU A 284 10.57 26.41 19.91
CA LEU A 284 10.68 25.94 21.28
C LEU A 284 11.80 24.92 21.36
N LEU A 285 12.81 25.18 22.19
CA LEU A 285 13.93 24.28 22.40
C LEU A 285 13.58 23.29 23.50
N ALA A 286 13.74 21.98 23.23
CA ALA A 286 13.75 20.97 24.28
C ALA A 286 15.09 21.03 25.04
N ILE A 287 15.00 21.13 26.36
CA ILE A 287 16.17 21.15 27.25
C ILE A 287 16.37 19.77 27.87
N ASN A 288 15.28 19.02 28.06
CA ASN A 288 15.33 17.67 28.61
C ASN A 288 14.12 16.86 28.15
N LEU A 289 14.31 15.54 28.11
CA LEU A 289 13.24 14.57 27.85
C LEU A 289 12.41 14.30 29.12
N PRO A 290 11.20 13.73 28.98
CA PRO A 290 10.48 13.10 30.10
C PRO A 290 11.35 12.03 30.76
N ALA A 291 11.26 11.91 32.07
CA ALA A 291 12.00 10.89 32.82
C ALA A 291 11.63 9.45 32.42
N VAL A 292 10.39 9.25 32.01
CA VAL A 292 9.85 7.99 31.49
C VAL A 292 9.04 8.33 30.25
N TYR A 293 9.31 7.66 29.16
CA TYR A 293 8.54 7.79 27.92
C TYR A 293 8.45 6.45 27.19
N GLY A 294 7.33 6.25 26.51
CA GLY A 294 7.14 5.10 25.62
C GLY A 294 7.83 5.30 24.26
N PRO A 295 7.93 4.22 23.48
CA PRO A 295 8.47 4.32 22.13
C PRO A 295 7.65 5.30 21.28
N ALA A 296 8.32 5.90 20.30
CA ALA A 296 7.72 6.82 19.34
C ALA A 296 7.08 8.09 19.93
N ILE A 297 7.59 8.58 21.05
CA ILE A 297 7.03 9.76 21.75
C ILE A 297 6.90 11.00 20.86
N LEU A 298 7.75 11.17 19.84
CA LEU A 298 7.69 12.33 18.93
C LEU A 298 6.49 12.28 17.98
N THR A 299 5.92 11.13 17.71
CA THR A 299 4.84 10.95 16.73
C THR A 299 3.61 11.79 17.03
N GLN A 300 3.20 11.85 18.29
CA GLN A 300 2.01 12.60 18.70
C GLN A 300 2.11 14.11 18.41
N TYR A 301 3.32 14.66 18.29
CA TYR A 301 3.55 16.07 17.95
C TYR A 301 3.61 16.31 16.45
N LEU A 302 3.87 15.25 15.67
CA LEU A 302 3.89 15.30 14.22
C LEU A 302 2.49 15.21 13.59
N ASN A 303 1.44 15.01 14.39
CA ASN A 303 0.06 14.97 13.90
C ASN A 303 -0.59 16.36 13.81
N ASP A 304 0.02 17.39 14.39
CA ASP A 304 -0.45 18.78 14.23
C ASP A 304 0.27 19.43 13.02
N PRO A 305 -0.47 19.82 11.96
CA PRO A 305 0.14 20.41 10.77
C PRO A 305 0.85 21.75 11.03
N ASN A 306 0.56 22.38 12.16
CA ASN A 306 1.20 23.63 12.58
C ASN A 306 2.40 23.43 13.50
N VAL A 307 2.75 22.17 13.81
CA VAL A 307 3.91 21.81 14.63
C VAL A 307 4.89 21.01 13.80
N LYS A 308 6.12 21.50 13.71
CA LYS A 308 7.22 20.80 13.04
C LYS A 308 8.27 20.44 14.05
N VAL A 309 8.80 19.25 13.97
CA VAL A 309 9.91 18.79 14.83
C VAL A 309 11.19 18.72 14.01
N PHE A 310 12.25 19.29 14.54
CA PHE A 310 13.59 19.19 13.98
C PHE A 310 14.51 18.57 15.02
N MET A 311 15.32 17.63 14.59
CA MET A 311 16.24 16.93 15.46
C MET A 311 17.63 16.86 14.81
N SER A 312 18.68 17.20 15.56
CA SER A 312 20.05 16.94 15.15
C SER A 312 20.74 16.05 16.17
N VAL A 313 21.50 15.10 15.67
CA VAL A 313 22.29 14.14 16.44
C VAL A 313 23.74 14.37 16.07
N LYS A 314 24.49 14.99 16.96
CA LYS A 314 25.91 15.30 16.76
C LYS A 314 26.78 14.32 17.51
N HIS A 315 27.83 13.85 16.88
CA HIS A 315 28.83 13.04 17.57
C HIS A 315 29.40 13.80 18.77
N SER A 316 29.52 13.12 19.88
CA SER A 316 30.04 13.72 21.10
C SER A 316 31.22 12.90 21.62
N ASP A 317 32.39 13.55 21.74
CA ASP A 317 33.53 12.99 22.46
C ASP A 317 33.28 12.96 23.99
N TYR A 318 32.09 13.30 24.39
CA TYR A 318 31.68 13.46 25.77
C TYR A 318 31.45 12.09 26.41
N GLU A 319 32.29 11.73 27.39
CA GLU A 319 32.08 10.52 28.16
C GLU A 319 30.88 10.71 29.13
N LEU A 320 29.69 10.38 28.66
CA LEU A 320 28.47 10.44 29.47
C LEU A 320 28.64 9.71 30.81
N THR A 321 29.31 8.58 30.82
CA THR A 321 29.59 7.80 32.03
C THR A 321 30.41 8.60 33.05
N LYS A 322 31.39 9.41 32.62
CA LYS A 322 32.13 10.29 33.52
C LYS A 322 31.25 11.38 34.13
N MET A 323 30.36 11.98 33.34
CA MET A 323 29.42 12.99 33.82
C MET A 323 28.42 12.39 34.81
N LEU A 324 27.81 11.27 34.43
CA LEU A 324 26.85 10.57 35.28
C LEU A 324 27.49 10.14 36.60
N ASN A 325 28.72 9.64 36.58
CA ASN A 325 29.47 9.29 37.78
C ASN A 325 29.79 10.53 38.65
N LYS A 326 30.09 11.68 38.03
CA LYS A 326 30.31 12.92 38.74
C LYS A 326 29.01 13.41 39.41
N ASP A 327 27.92 13.37 38.72
CA ASP A 327 26.60 13.75 39.28
C ASP A 327 26.12 12.75 40.34
N TYR A 328 26.38 11.46 40.15
CA TYR A 328 26.14 10.42 41.14
C TYR A 328 26.89 10.70 42.46
N ASN A 329 28.20 11.03 42.33
CA ASN A 329 29.00 11.37 43.51
C ASN A 329 28.52 12.65 44.18
N LYS A 330 28.09 13.69 43.41
CA LYS A 330 27.46 14.88 44.02
C LYS A 330 26.21 14.57 44.78
N ARG A 331 25.33 13.67 44.27
CA ARG A 331 24.10 13.25 44.98
C ARG A 331 24.44 12.44 46.20
N LEU A 332 25.48 11.60 46.17
CA LEU A 332 25.97 10.91 47.37
C LEU A 332 26.43 11.89 48.47
N ASP A 333 27.13 12.97 48.07
CA ASP A 333 27.54 14.03 48.98
C ASP A 333 26.33 14.82 49.52
N GLN A 334 25.33 15.08 48.70
CA GLN A 334 24.05 15.67 49.15
C GLN A 334 23.31 14.77 50.11
N LEU A 335 23.24 13.46 49.84
CA LEU A 335 22.64 12.50 50.75
C LEU A 335 23.30 12.50 52.13
N SER A 336 24.61 12.61 52.15
CA SER A 336 25.37 12.64 53.42
C SER A 336 25.14 13.93 54.24
N LYS A 337 24.72 15.01 53.55
CA LYS A 337 24.49 16.33 54.18
C LYS A 337 23.03 16.62 54.48
N SER A 338 22.10 15.90 53.90
CA SER A 338 20.67 16.11 54.15
C SER A 338 20.25 15.59 55.51
N GLN A 339 19.46 16.38 56.25
CA GLN A 339 18.89 16.02 57.56
C GLN A 339 17.41 15.61 57.48
N ASP A 340 16.77 15.87 56.31
CA ASP A 340 15.34 15.53 56.08
C ASP A 340 15.21 14.10 55.53
N GLU A 341 14.47 13.25 56.21
CA GLU A 341 14.25 11.87 55.82
C GLU A 341 13.49 11.74 54.50
N THR A 342 12.57 12.67 54.19
CA THR A 342 11.82 12.68 52.94
C THR A 342 12.73 13.02 51.75
N GLU A 343 13.64 13.99 51.95
CA GLU A 343 14.63 14.37 50.99
C GLU A 343 15.65 13.23 50.78
N LYS A 344 16.11 12.58 51.84
CA LYS A 344 16.99 11.41 51.75
C LYS A 344 16.40 10.30 50.92
N GLN A 345 15.13 9.95 51.13
CA GLN A 345 14.43 8.92 50.37
C GLN A 345 14.36 9.24 48.88
N ARG A 346 14.09 10.51 48.54
CA ARG A 346 14.10 10.98 47.14
C ARG A 346 15.49 10.86 46.51
N ILE A 347 16.53 11.25 47.23
CA ILE A 347 17.93 11.16 46.76
C ILE A 347 18.32 9.68 46.55
N ILE A 348 17.95 8.80 47.47
CA ILE A 348 18.21 7.34 47.38
C ILE A 348 17.56 6.75 46.13
N GLN A 349 16.28 7.04 45.91
CA GLN A 349 15.59 6.58 44.69
C GLN A 349 16.26 7.10 43.42
N ALA A 350 16.66 8.39 43.40
CA ALA A 350 17.35 8.99 42.29
C ALA A 350 18.74 8.35 42.04
N LEU A 351 19.45 8.02 43.11
CA LEU A 351 20.75 7.32 43.04
C LEU A 351 20.62 5.90 42.53
N GLN A 352 19.59 5.16 42.97
CA GLN A 352 19.33 3.80 42.46
C GLN A 352 19.00 3.80 40.99
N SER A 353 18.11 4.69 40.54
CA SER A 353 17.75 4.84 39.12
C SER A 353 18.97 5.24 38.28
N GLN A 354 19.76 6.19 38.76
CA GLN A 354 20.96 6.65 38.06
C GLN A 354 22.05 5.56 37.96
N LYS A 355 22.22 4.77 39.01
CA LYS A 355 23.15 3.64 38.99
C LYS A 355 22.73 2.58 37.98
N SER A 356 21.44 2.18 38.00
CA SER A 356 20.89 1.25 37.02
C SER A 356 21.10 1.74 35.57
N TYR A 357 20.88 3.02 35.33
CA TYR A 357 21.12 3.61 34.01
C TYR A 357 22.60 3.59 33.60
N ILE A 358 23.54 3.90 34.51
CA ILE A 358 24.98 3.80 34.25
C ILE A 358 25.38 2.38 33.91
N ASP A 359 24.89 1.40 34.69
CA ASP A 359 25.20 -0.01 34.49
C ASP A 359 24.65 -0.51 33.13
N ASP A 360 23.48 -0.04 32.74
CA ASP A 360 22.88 -0.37 31.43
C ASP A 360 23.66 0.25 30.26
N VAL A 361 24.06 1.52 30.35
CA VAL A 361 24.89 2.19 29.33
C VAL A 361 26.23 1.47 29.16
N VAL A 362 26.87 1.08 30.27
CA VAL A 362 28.15 0.36 30.23
C VAL A 362 27.98 -1.05 29.65
N ARG A 363 26.91 -1.77 30.04
CA ARG A 363 26.64 -3.13 29.57
C ARG A 363 26.32 -3.17 28.08
N LYS A 364 25.50 -2.21 27.58
CA LYS A 364 25.07 -2.14 26.19
C LYS A 364 26.15 -1.55 25.26
N ASN A 365 27.21 -0.94 25.79
CA ASN A 365 28.24 -0.25 25.07
C ASN A 365 27.70 0.80 24.07
N ASP A 366 26.71 1.57 24.52
CA ASP A 366 26.04 2.57 23.71
C ASP A 366 26.90 3.79 23.47
N LYS A 367 26.90 4.28 22.21
CA LYS A 367 27.46 5.59 21.88
C LYS A 367 26.61 6.71 22.48
N THR A 368 27.26 7.79 22.80
CA THR A 368 26.62 9.02 23.30
C THR A 368 26.66 10.09 22.23
N PHE A 369 25.55 10.76 22.06
CA PHE A 369 25.38 11.86 21.12
C PHE A 369 24.87 13.11 21.83
N ASN A 370 25.24 14.29 21.31
CA ASN A 370 24.61 15.55 21.71
C ASN A 370 23.39 15.77 20.80
N VAL A 371 22.20 15.65 21.37
CA VAL A 371 20.94 15.72 20.63
C VAL A 371 20.25 17.05 20.87
N THR A 372 19.86 17.72 19.80
CA THR A 372 19.05 18.95 19.86
C THR A 372 17.69 18.68 19.26
N ILE A 373 16.62 18.95 20.00
CA ILE A 373 15.23 18.82 19.53
C ILE A 373 14.56 20.19 19.60
N ILE A 374 13.96 20.60 18.47
CA ILE A 374 13.28 21.89 18.34
C ILE A 374 11.87 21.64 17.84
N PHE A 375 10.90 22.11 18.60
CA PHE A 375 9.50 22.17 18.17
C PHE A 375 9.25 23.56 17.59
N ARG A 376 8.97 23.61 16.29
CA ARG A 376 8.59 24.83 15.59
C ARG A 376 7.08 24.91 15.47
N VAL A 377 6.51 25.98 15.95
CA VAL A 377 5.08 26.26 15.82
C VAL A 377 4.88 27.33 14.76
N SER A 378 3.91 27.16 13.87
CA SER A 378 3.52 28.13 12.86
C SER A 378 2.10 28.67 13.08
N GLY A 379 1.81 29.85 12.52
CA GLY A 379 0.51 30.51 12.57
C GLY A 379 0.46 31.67 11.59
N GLU A 380 -0.75 32.16 11.30
CA GLU A 380 -0.96 33.27 10.34
C GLU A 380 -0.71 34.65 10.96
N SER A 381 -0.67 34.72 12.29
CA SER A 381 -0.41 35.99 13.01
C SER A 381 0.50 35.76 14.21
N LYS A 382 1.15 36.86 14.64
CA LYS A 382 2.01 36.85 15.85
C LYS A 382 1.22 36.42 17.09
N LYS A 383 -0.03 36.82 17.22
CA LYS A 383 -0.88 36.44 18.35
C LYS A 383 -1.15 34.95 18.34
N GLU A 384 -1.54 34.43 17.21
CA GLU A 384 -1.89 33.03 17.03
C GLU A 384 -0.68 32.11 17.32
N VAL A 385 0.50 32.37 16.71
CA VAL A 385 1.70 31.55 16.95
C VAL A 385 2.13 31.61 18.42
N THR A 386 1.92 32.73 19.09
CA THR A 386 2.26 32.87 20.52
C THR A 386 1.32 32.02 21.38
N GLU A 387 0.02 32.04 21.10
CA GLU A 387 -0.97 31.22 21.80
C GLU A 387 -0.80 29.74 21.54
N ARG A 388 -0.57 29.34 20.29
CA ARG A 388 -0.25 27.94 19.94
C ARG A 388 1.01 27.44 20.63
N ALA A 389 2.08 28.22 20.59
CA ALA A 389 3.34 27.87 21.25
C ALA A 389 3.18 27.77 22.78
N LYS A 390 2.32 28.61 23.38
CA LYS A 390 2.01 28.51 24.80
C LYS A 390 1.29 27.20 25.13
N ARG A 391 0.24 26.86 24.36
CA ARG A 391 -0.51 25.58 24.54
C ARG A 391 0.39 24.36 24.33
N LEU A 392 1.21 24.37 23.28
CA LEU A 392 2.16 23.27 23.04
C LEU A 392 3.16 23.16 24.19
N LYS A 393 3.70 24.28 24.66
CA LYS A 393 4.62 24.26 25.80
C LYS A 393 3.97 23.71 27.06
N GLU A 394 2.74 24.10 27.38
CA GLU A 394 1.98 23.60 28.54
C GLU A 394 1.74 22.09 28.41
N ARG A 395 1.34 21.61 27.23
CA ARG A 395 1.19 20.19 26.93
C ARG A 395 2.49 19.43 27.12
N LEU A 396 3.57 19.87 26.50
CA LEU A 396 4.89 19.25 26.62
C LEU A 396 5.36 19.17 28.08
N MET A 397 5.15 20.25 28.85
CA MET A 397 5.51 20.27 30.26
C MET A 397 4.67 19.30 31.11
N THR A 398 3.38 19.16 30.79
CA THR A 398 2.49 18.18 31.46
C THR A 398 2.94 16.75 31.16
N GLU A 399 3.47 16.50 29.99
CA GLU A 399 4.02 15.20 29.56
C GLU A 399 5.47 14.98 30.03
N GLY A 400 6.03 15.90 30.83
CA GLY A 400 7.34 15.79 31.46
C GLY A 400 8.52 16.36 30.65
N TRP A 401 8.27 16.92 29.47
CA TRP A 401 9.33 17.64 28.74
C TRP A 401 9.71 18.93 29.42
N GLN A 402 11.01 19.26 29.35
CA GLN A 402 11.47 20.60 29.68
C GLN A 402 11.73 21.38 28.40
N VAL A 403 10.91 22.41 28.13
CA VAL A 403 11.00 23.21 26.91
C VAL A 403 11.06 24.71 27.18
N GLN A 404 11.85 25.43 26.36
CA GLN A 404 11.97 26.89 26.45
C GLN A 404 11.81 27.55 25.09
N GLY A 405 11.09 28.69 25.08
CA GLY A 405 11.11 29.64 23.97
C GLY A 405 12.19 30.69 24.22
N VAL A 406 13.37 30.49 23.66
CA VAL A 406 14.53 31.34 23.95
C VAL A 406 14.42 32.66 23.19
N ALA A 407 14.18 33.75 23.92
CA ALA A 407 14.14 35.08 23.34
C ALA A 407 15.53 35.54 22.86
N GLY A 408 15.60 36.10 21.66
CA GLY A 408 16.83 36.55 21.02
C GLY A 408 17.60 35.46 20.28
N LEU A 409 17.24 34.17 20.42
CA LEU A 409 17.88 33.03 19.71
C LEU A 409 17.02 32.41 18.63
N GLN A 410 15.87 33.00 18.29
CA GLN A 410 14.92 32.39 17.36
C GLN A 410 15.52 32.11 15.98
N GLU A 411 16.35 33.02 15.44
CA GLU A 411 17.07 32.78 14.19
C GLU A 411 18.13 31.68 14.32
N GLY A 412 18.89 31.72 15.41
CA GLY A 412 19.92 30.72 15.69
C GLY A 412 19.30 29.30 15.81
N LEU A 413 18.20 29.17 16.52
CA LEU A 413 17.45 27.90 16.63
C LEU A 413 16.94 27.41 15.27
N LEU A 414 16.42 28.33 14.44
CA LEU A 414 16.01 27.98 13.07
C LEU A 414 17.19 27.40 12.27
N LYS A 415 18.37 27.99 12.39
CA LYS A 415 19.56 27.60 11.63
C LYS A 415 20.22 26.34 12.14
N CYS A 416 20.33 26.15 13.45
CA CYS A 416 20.96 24.94 14.01
C CYS A 416 20.09 23.67 13.85
N ALA A 417 18.79 23.84 13.70
CA ALA A 417 17.85 22.74 13.49
C ALA A 417 18.01 22.01 12.15
N THR A 418 18.76 22.59 11.20
CA THR A 418 18.86 22.09 9.84
C THR A 418 20.31 22.06 9.36
N PRO A 419 20.70 21.19 8.41
CA PRO A 419 22.04 21.21 7.83
C PRO A 419 22.28 22.37 6.86
N LEU A 420 21.27 23.20 6.57
CA LEU A 420 21.23 24.16 5.47
C LEU A 420 22.07 25.43 5.71
N PHE A 421 22.59 25.64 6.91
CA PHE A 421 23.38 26.82 7.25
C PHE A 421 24.77 26.45 7.69
N VAL A 422 25.76 27.15 7.17
CA VAL A 422 27.19 27.01 7.58
C VAL A 422 27.40 27.52 8.98
N ASN A 423 26.75 28.64 9.32
CA ASN A 423 26.85 29.26 10.63
C ASN A 423 25.42 29.56 11.15
N ASN A 424 25.12 29.06 12.33
CA ASN A 424 23.82 29.29 12.99
C ASN A 424 23.74 30.67 13.70
N GLY A 425 24.86 31.38 13.84
CA GLY A 425 24.90 32.68 14.53
C GLY A 425 24.82 32.58 16.05
N ILE A 426 24.95 31.38 16.61
CA ILE A 426 24.98 31.13 18.05
C ILE A 426 26.42 31.06 18.49
N GLU A 427 26.74 31.68 19.62
CA GLU A 427 28.07 31.57 20.20
C GLU A 427 28.42 30.12 20.56
N PRO A 428 29.64 29.63 20.33
CA PRO A 428 30.01 28.22 20.58
C PRO A 428 29.69 27.74 21.99
N ILE A 429 29.90 28.56 22.99
CA ILE A 429 29.58 28.23 24.39
C ILE A 429 28.08 27.99 24.59
N ILE A 430 27.25 28.75 23.88
CA ILE A 430 25.77 28.56 23.94
C ILE A 430 25.39 27.33 23.12
N GLU A 431 26.02 27.12 21.96
CA GLU A 431 25.73 25.99 21.08
C GLU A 431 25.98 24.64 21.75
N GLU A 432 27.05 24.52 22.53
CA GLU A 432 27.39 23.34 23.33
C GLU A 432 26.32 23.01 24.37
N ASN A 433 25.54 23.99 24.81
CA ASN A 433 24.48 23.84 25.81
C ASN A 433 23.05 23.78 25.25
N ILE A 434 22.88 23.87 23.92
CA ILE A 434 21.58 23.78 23.26
C ILE A 434 21.08 22.33 23.20
N GLY A 435 22.00 21.37 23.01
CA GLY A 435 21.69 19.95 23.02
C GLY A 435 21.87 19.31 24.40
N PHE A 436 21.40 18.11 24.54
CA PHE A 436 21.59 17.29 25.72
C PHE A 436 22.11 15.90 25.35
N PRO A 437 22.91 15.26 26.23
CA PRO A 437 23.50 13.96 25.92
C PRO A 437 22.46 12.85 25.97
N LEU A 438 22.38 12.06 24.90
CA LEU A 438 21.55 10.85 24.83
C LEU A 438 22.36 9.67 24.33
N THR A 439 22.04 8.48 24.82
CA THR A 439 22.55 7.22 24.30
C THR A 439 21.82 6.81 23.03
N SER A 440 22.41 5.92 22.24
CA SER A 440 21.76 5.31 21.07
C SER A 440 20.42 4.67 21.42
N ASP A 441 20.32 4.02 22.60
CA ASP A 441 19.09 3.43 23.12
C ASP A 441 18.00 4.48 23.38
N SER A 442 18.38 5.59 24.04
CA SER A 442 17.45 6.70 24.30
C SER A 442 16.96 7.34 22.98
N ILE A 443 17.85 7.47 21.97
CA ILE A 443 17.48 8.01 20.66
C ILE A 443 16.52 7.05 19.95
N ALA A 444 16.73 5.74 20.02
CA ALA A 444 15.84 4.75 19.45
C ALA A 444 14.41 4.86 19.99
N GLY A 445 14.26 5.16 21.28
CA GLY A 445 12.93 5.40 21.88
C GLY A 445 12.21 6.66 21.39
N LEU A 446 12.93 7.61 20.76
CA LEU A 446 12.33 8.79 20.12
C LEU A 446 11.75 8.50 18.74
N TYR A 447 11.92 7.31 18.22
CA TYR A 447 11.56 6.87 16.90
C TYR A 447 10.14 7.30 16.48
N PRO A 448 10.00 8.11 15.42
CA PRO A 448 8.69 8.58 14.96
C PRO A 448 8.18 7.83 13.71
N PHE A 449 8.88 6.83 13.25
CA PHE A 449 8.66 6.16 11.95
C PHE A 449 7.61 5.05 12.05
N ILE A 450 6.41 5.39 12.53
CA ILE A 450 5.38 4.42 12.88
C ILE A 450 4.30 4.24 11.81
N PHE A 451 4.53 4.71 10.61
CA PHE A 451 3.54 4.62 9.54
C PHE A 451 4.01 3.65 8.48
N GLU A 452 3.08 3.05 7.78
CA GLU A 452 3.39 2.21 6.65
C GLU A 452 2.47 2.55 5.48
N THR A 453 3.01 2.63 4.26
CA THR A 453 2.26 2.93 3.04
C THR A 453 2.47 1.81 2.04
N LEU A 454 1.50 1.63 1.14
CA LEU A 454 1.59 0.68 0.05
C LEU A 454 1.51 1.43 -1.28
N TYR A 455 2.52 1.26 -2.12
CA TYR A 455 2.56 1.93 -3.40
C TYR A 455 2.99 0.98 -4.52
N ASP A 456 2.01 0.43 -5.20
CA ASP A 456 2.21 -0.33 -6.42
C ASP A 456 2.14 0.61 -7.62
N LYS A 457 2.83 0.29 -8.72
CA LYS A 457 2.85 1.13 -9.92
C LYS A 457 1.57 1.00 -10.74
N LYS A 458 0.87 -0.14 -10.58
CA LYS A 458 -0.39 -0.49 -11.24
C LYS A 458 -1.47 -0.72 -10.21
N GLY A 459 -2.67 -1.00 -10.67
CA GLY A 459 -3.82 -1.34 -9.86
C GLY A 459 -4.69 -0.12 -9.55
N ILE A 460 -5.15 -0.01 -8.32
CA ILE A 460 -6.09 1.02 -7.90
C ILE A 460 -5.55 1.85 -6.72
N LEU A 461 -5.77 3.16 -6.76
CA LEU A 461 -5.64 4.04 -5.60
C LEU A 461 -6.84 3.77 -4.67
N LEU A 462 -6.63 2.88 -3.70
CA LEU A 462 -7.69 2.43 -2.79
C LEU A 462 -8.03 3.48 -1.73
N GLY A 463 -7.03 4.23 -1.26
CA GLY A 463 -7.24 5.22 -0.22
C GLY A 463 -5.95 5.75 0.39
N GLU A 464 -6.02 6.09 1.67
CA GLU A 464 -4.90 6.64 2.45
C GLU A 464 -4.63 5.83 3.73
N GLU A 465 -3.41 5.91 4.22
CA GLU A 465 -3.04 5.41 5.54
C GLU A 465 -3.59 6.36 6.62
N LEU A 466 -4.24 5.80 7.65
CA LEU A 466 -5.03 6.56 8.64
C LEU A 466 -4.24 7.56 9.47
N GLN A 467 -2.97 7.33 9.75
CA GLN A 467 -2.17 8.16 10.66
C GLN A 467 -1.29 9.16 9.91
N ASN A 468 -0.86 8.79 8.70
CA ASN A 468 0.08 9.55 7.90
C ASN A 468 -0.57 10.31 6.75
N GLY A 469 -1.74 9.83 6.26
CA GLY A 469 -2.36 10.32 5.04
C GLY A 469 -1.62 9.86 3.78
N GLY A 470 -0.71 8.90 3.90
CA GLY A 470 0.07 8.36 2.78
C GLY A 470 -0.79 7.51 1.85
N LYS A 471 -0.37 7.41 0.60
CA LYS A 471 -1.07 6.68 -0.46
C LYS A 471 -1.13 5.18 -0.23
N ILE A 472 -2.28 4.60 -0.59
CA ILE A 472 -2.48 3.16 -0.69
C ILE A 472 -2.89 2.83 -2.13
N VAL A 473 -1.92 2.42 -2.92
CA VAL A 473 -2.13 1.91 -4.29
C VAL A 473 -1.86 0.42 -4.26
N ILE A 474 -2.83 -0.37 -4.68
CA ILE A 474 -2.79 -1.82 -4.59
C ILE A 474 -3.04 -2.47 -5.95
N ASP A 475 -2.18 -3.41 -6.30
CA ASP A 475 -2.29 -4.23 -7.50
C ASP A 475 -2.57 -5.69 -7.09
N PRO A 476 -3.78 -6.21 -7.34
CA PRO A 476 -4.10 -7.61 -7.06
C PRO A 476 -3.21 -8.60 -7.80
N TYR A 477 -2.71 -8.22 -8.99
CA TYR A 477 -1.85 -9.05 -9.84
C TYR A 477 -0.36 -8.73 -9.67
N TYR A 478 0.03 -8.12 -8.55
CA TYR A 478 1.41 -7.76 -8.24
C TYR A 478 2.39 -8.94 -8.34
N TYR A 479 1.93 -10.15 -7.96
CA TYR A 479 2.74 -11.37 -8.04
C TYR A 479 3.09 -11.77 -9.49
N ILE A 480 2.31 -11.32 -10.48
CA ILE A 480 2.57 -11.49 -11.91
C ILE A 480 3.42 -10.33 -12.44
N HIS A 481 3.05 -9.10 -12.10
CA HIS A 481 3.70 -7.91 -12.63
C HIS A 481 5.11 -7.69 -12.07
N GLU A 482 5.36 -8.02 -10.79
CA GLU A 482 6.63 -7.81 -10.09
C GLU A 482 7.05 -9.07 -9.28
N PRO A 483 7.25 -10.24 -9.91
CA PRO A 483 7.37 -11.54 -9.22
C PRO A 483 8.53 -11.60 -8.22
N LYS A 484 9.66 -10.97 -8.51
CA LYS A 484 10.83 -10.93 -7.61
C LYS A 484 10.54 -10.13 -6.33
N LEU A 485 9.85 -9.01 -6.45
CA LEU A 485 9.47 -8.17 -5.31
C LEU A 485 8.32 -8.79 -4.54
N ALA A 486 7.37 -9.40 -5.24
CA ALA A 486 6.26 -10.12 -4.65
C ALA A 486 6.73 -11.24 -3.72
N SER A 487 7.69 -12.05 -4.18
CA SER A 487 8.29 -13.12 -3.36
C SER A 487 9.00 -12.57 -2.11
N ARG A 488 9.73 -11.45 -2.23
CA ARG A 488 10.41 -10.81 -1.09
C ARG A 488 9.44 -10.25 -0.05
N ASN A 489 8.29 -9.78 -0.50
CA ASN A 489 7.27 -9.12 0.33
C ASN A 489 6.17 -10.10 0.79
N ASN A 490 6.36 -11.38 0.59
CA ASN A 490 5.39 -12.43 0.89
C ASN A 490 4.00 -12.22 0.24
N ARG A 491 3.97 -11.57 -0.96
CA ARG A 491 2.77 -11.31 -1.78
C ARG A 491 2.71 -12.33 -2.92
N ILE A 492 2.65 -13.60 -2.57
CA ILE A 492 2.83 -14.72 -3.51
C ILE A 492 1.62 -15.03 -4.40
N ASN A 493 0.46 -14.45 -4.13
CA ASN A 493 -0.77 -14.59 -4.91
C ASN A 493 -1.59 -13.30 -4.82
N GLY A 494 -2.71 -13.23 -5.57
CA GLY A 494 -3.65 -12.10 -5.59
C GLY A 494 -4.93 -12.33 -4.78
N ASN A 495 -4.98 -13.33 -3.91
CA ASN A 495 -6.19 -13.68 -3.18
C ASN A 495 -6.47 -12.68 -2.05
N PHE A 496 -7.74 -12.28 -1.96
CA PHE A 496 -8.27 -11.39 -0.94
C PHE A 496 -9.27 -12.10 -0.03
N VAL A 497 -9.17 -11.83 1.26
CA VAL A 497 -10.26 -12.05 2.22
C VAL A 497 -10.71 -10.69 2.73
N ILE A 498 -11.99 -10.38 2.56
CA ILE A 498 -12.59 -9.10 2.96
C ILE A 498 -13.61 -9.36 4.05
N VAL A 499 -13.35 -8.84 5.24
CA VAL A 499 -14.21 -9.07 6.43
C VAL A 499 -14.68 -7.74 6.98
N GLY A 500 -15.96 -7.65 7.36
CA GLY A 500 -16.48 -6.45 7.99
C GLY A 500 -17.98 -6.53 8.24
N THR A 501 -18.45 -5.89 9.30
CA THR A 501 -19.87 -5.83 9.64
C THR A 501 -20.68 -5.05 8.60
N ALA A 502 -22.00 -5.21 8.63
CA ALA A 502 -22.90 -4.42 7.80
C ALA A 502 -22.68 -2.92 8.06
N GLY A 503 -22.62 -2.11 7.00
CA GLY A 503 -22.38 -0.65 7.10
C GLY A 503 -20.93 -0.22 7.35
N SER A 504 -19.97 -1.15 7.46
CA SER A 504 -18.53 -0.82 7.65
C SER A 504 -17.85 -0.25 6.39
N GLY A 505 -18.48 -0.30 5.22
CA GLY A 505 -17.90 0.11 3.94
C GLY A 505 -17.38 -1.05 3.08
N LYS A 506 -17.63 -2.30 3.48
CA LYS A 506 -17.18 -3.51 2.80
C LYS A 506 -17.53 -3.52 1.31
N THR A 507 -18.80 -3.29 0.97
CA THR A 507 -19.27 -3.28 -0.43
C THR A 507 -18.55 -2.25 -1.30
N THR A 508 -18.31 -1.04 -0.77
CA THR A 508 -17.57 0.00 -1.48
C THR A 508 -16.14 -0.43 -1.75
N ALA A 509 -15.42 -0.91 -0.73
CA ALA A 509 -14.04 -1.37 -0.87
C ALA A 509 -13.93 -2.54 -1.87
N THR A 510 -14.84 -3.50 -1.79
CA THR A 510 -14.91 -4.64 -2.70
C THR A 510 -15.15 -4.18 -4.14
N ASN A 511 -16.15 -3.33 -4.37
CA ASN A 511 -16.50 -2.87 -5.71
C ASN A 511 -15.37 -2.04 -6.35
N LEU A 512 -14.59 -1.27 -5.57
CA LEU A 512 -13.40 -0.58 -6.07
C LEU A 512 -12.36 -1.58 -6.61
N LEU A 513 -12.09 -2.65 -5.87
CA LEU A 513 -11.14 -3.69 -6.30
C LEU A 513 -11.64 -4.45 -7.54
N ILE A 514 -12.92 -4.77 -7.58
CA ILE A 514 -13.55 -5.44 -8.73
C ILE A 514 -13.54 -4.52 -9.96
N ARG A 515 -13.83 -3.24 -9.78
CA ARG A 515 -13.78 -2.22 -10.82
C ARG A 515 -12.40 -2.17 -11.49
N ASP A 516 -11.33 -2.33 -10.71
CA ASP A 516 -9.97 -2.40 -11.24
C ASP A 516 -9.77 -3.63 -12.15
N CYS A 517 -10.26 -4.81 -11.74
CA CYS A 517 -10.23 -6.01 -12.57
C CYS A 517 -11.00 -5.82 -13.88
N ILE A 518 -12.18 -5.18 -13.83
CA ILE A 518 -13.01 -4.89 -15.00
C ILE A 518 -12.34 -3.89 -15.94
N LYS A 519 -11.77 -2.81 -15.38
CA LYS A 519 -11.02 -1.79 -16.11
C LYS A 519 -9.87 -2.39 -16.92
N GLU A 520 -9.21 -3.40 -16.37
CA GLU A 520 -8.11 -4.12 -17.01
C GLU A 520 -8.57 -5.33 -17.83
N LYS A 521 -9.87 -5.47 -18.08
CA LYS A 521 -10.50 -6.55 -18.90
C LYS A 521 -10.19 -7.96 -18.42
N LYS A 522 -9.99 -8.15 -17.12
CA LYS A 522 -9.84 -9.48 -16.53
C LYS A 522 -11.17 -10.25 -16.64
N LEU A 523 -11.09 -11.56 -16.87
CA LEU A 523 -12.27 -12.40 -16.74
C LEU A 523 -12.81 -12.32 -15.33
N THR A 524 -13.98 -11.72 -15.15
CA THR A 524 -14.56 -11.46 -13.82
C THR A 524 -15.79 -12.31 -13.60
N ILE A 525 -15.71 -13.21 -12.64
CA ILE A 525 -16.80 -14.09 -12.23
C ILE A 525 -17.26 -13.68 -10.84
N TRP A 526 -18.54 -13.34 -10.69
CA TRP A 526 -19.08 -12.80 -9.47
C TRP A 526 -20.27 -13.61 -8.96
N ILE A 527 -20.13 -14.23 -7.79
CA ILE A 527 -21.20 -14.93 -7.10
C ILE A 527 -21.89 -13.96 -6.14
N ASP A 528 -23.16 -13.66 -6.39
CA ASP A 528 -23.95 -12.65 -5.69
C ASP A 528 -25.22 -13.25 -5.05
N PRO A 529 -25.16 -13.63 -3.77
CA PRO A 529 -26.31 -14.26 -3.07
C PRO A 529 -27.51 -13.34 -2.89
N GLU A 530 -27.35 -12.05 -3.01
CA GLU A 530 -28.41 -11.07 -2.78
C GLU A 530 -28.97 -10.44 -4.06
N ASN A 531 -28.42 -10.76 -5.21
CA ASN A 531 -28.74 -10.16 -6.52
C ASN A 531 -28.63 -8.62 -6.53
N LYS A 532 -27.65 -8.08 -5.81
CA LYS A 532 -27.40 -6.63 -5.72
C LYS A 532 -26.69 -6.08 -6.96
N ASN A 533 -25.90 -6.93 -7.62
CA ASN A 533 -24.96 -6.52 -8.65
C ASN A 533 -25.51 -6.63 -10.09
N ASP A 534 -26.80 -6.95 -10.28
CA ASP A 534 -27.43 -7.06 -11.61
C ASP A 534 -27.25 -5.79 -12.46
N LYS A 535 -27.58 -4.64 -11.87
CA LYS A 535 -27.48 -3.36 -12.57
C LYS A 535 -26.01 -2.99 -12.88
N LEU A 536 -25.11 -3.23 -11.92
CA LEU A 536 -23.70 -2.94 -12.06
C LEU A 536 -23.06 -3.82 -13.13
N THR A 537 -23.34 -5.12 -13.11
CA THR A 537 -22.87 -6.08 -14.12
C THR A 537 -23.29 -5.65 -15.53
N LYS A 538 -24.55 -5.30 -15.71
CA LYS A 538 -25.09 -4.83 -17.00
C LYS A 538 -24.52 -3.48 -17.42
N HIS A 539 -24.29 -2.57 -16.46
CA HIS A 539 -23.65 -1.28 -16.73
C HIS A 539 -22.26 -1.45 -17.33
N TYR A 540 -21.52 -2.43 -16.85
CA TYR A 540 -20.18 -2.77 -17.37
C TYR A 540 -20.21 -3.63 -18.63
N GLY A 541 -21.40 -3.94 -19.21
CA GLY A 541 -21.52 -4.78 -20.40
C GLY A 541 -21.33 -6.27 -20.14
N GLY A 542 -21.46 -6.70 -18.87
CA GLY A 542 -21.40 -8.09 -18.46
C GLY A 542 -22.74 -8.82 -18.50
N THR A 543 -22.70 -10.14 -18.30
CA THR A 543 -23.87 -11.01 -18.26
C THR A 543 -24.27 -11.32 -16.83
N PHE A 544 -25.51 -10.99 -16.45
CA PHE A 544 -26.11 -11.38 -15.17
C PHE A 544 -26.98 -12.61 -15.35
N ILE A 545 -26.67 -13.65 -14.62
CA ILE A 545 -27.38 -14.94 -14.64
C ILE A 545 -28.13 -15.10 -13.32
N ASP A 546 -29.48 -15.03 -13.39
CA ASP A 546 -30.36 -15.31 -12.23
C ASP A 546 -30.37 -16.83 -11.99
N TRP A 547 -29.39 -17.35 -11.24
CA TRP A 547 -29.20 -18.77 -11.02
C TRP A 547 -30.34 -19.35 -10.20
N GLY A 548 -30.88 -20.48 -10.66
CA GLY A 548 -32.10 -21.06 -10.12
C GLY A 548 -33.38 -20.55 -10.80
N LYS A 549 -33.28 -19.69 -11.82
CA LYS A 549 -34.40 -19.37 -12.69
C LYS A 549 -34.55 -20.43 -13.78
N LYS A 550 -35.78 -20.79 -14.10
CA LYS A 550 -36.09 -21.71 -15.19
C LYS A 550 -35.45 -21.27 -16.50
N GLY A 551 -34.69 -22.16 -17.13
CA GLY A 551 -34.00 -21.93 -18.40
C GLY A 551 -32.55 -21.52 -18.26
N ASN A 552 -32.02 -21.31 -17.04
CA ASN A 552 -30.61 -21.15 -16.77
C ASN A 552 -30.07 -22.51 -16.27
N ILE A 553 -29.49 -23.29 -17.17
CA ILE A 553 -28.98 -24.65 -16.90
C ILE A 553 -27.47 -24.65 -17.15
N ILE A 554 -26.75 -25.26 -16.26
CA ILE A 554 -25.38 -25.72 -16.45
C ILE A 554 -25.46 -27.27 -16.41
N ASN A 555 -25.14 -27.91 -17.50
CA ASN A 555 -25.22 -29.37 -17.61
C ASN A 555 -24.08 -30.00 -16.77
N PRO A 556 -24.42 -30.83 -15.77
CA PRO A 556 -23.39 -31.47 -14.94
C PRO A 556 -22.46 -32.42 -15.70
N PHE A 557 -22.87 -32.85 -16.91
CA PHE A 557 -22.10 -33.74 -17.76
C PHE A 557 -21.14 -33.04 -18.72
N ASP A 558 -21.07 -31.68 -18.71
CA ASP A 558 -20.09 -30.96 -19.50
C ASP A 558 -18.68 -31.36 -19.08
N LEU A 559 -17.86 -31.80 -20.05
CA LEU A 559 -16.47 -32.13 -19.78
C LEU A 559 -15.65 -30.86 -19.51
N LYS A 560 -14.79 -30.94 -18.50
CA LYS A 560 -13.98 -29.81 -18.04
C LYS A 560 -12.52 -30.06 -18.31
N PRO A 561 -11.75 -29.04 -18.70
CA PRO A 561 -10.30 -29.14 -18.80
C PRO A 561 -9.68 -29.64 -17.49
N ILE A 562 -8.65 -30.46 -17.61
CA ILE A 562 -7.97 -31.09 -16.46
C ILE A 562 -7.00 -30.08 -15.88
N SER A 563 -7.05 -29.89 -14.57
CA SER A 563 -6.09 -29.06 -13.83
C SER A 563 -4.99 -29.95 -13.23
N PHE A 564 -3.71 -29.62 -13.49
CA PHE A 564 -2.55 -30.33 -12.97
C PHE A 564 -1.92 -29.60 -11.77
N ASP A 565 -1.08 -30.29 -10.97
CA ASP A 565 -0.40 -29.68 -9.83
C ASP A 565 0.78 -28.79 -10.26
N GLU A 566 1.16 -27.81 -9.40
CA GLU A 566 2.08 -26.70 -9.73
C GLU A 566 3.52 -27.13 -10.13
N ASP A 567 3.94 -28.33 -9.81
CA ASP A 567 5.34 -28.75 -9.92
C ASP A 567 5.67 -29.57 -11.20
N ASP A 568 4.73 -29.72 -12.12
CA ASP A 568 4.90 -30.60 -13.27
C ASP A 568 4.72 -29.89 -14.62
N ASP A 569 5.85 -29.45 -15.16
CA ASP A 569 5.95 -28.81 -16.49
C ASP A 569 5.84 -29.83 -17.66
N SER A 570 5.51 -31.08 -17.39
CA SER A 570 5.57 -32.17 -18.37
C SER A 570 4.32 -32.37 -19.19
N TYR A 571 3.22 -31.62 -18.88
CA TYR A 571 1.92 -31.81 -19.55
C TYR A 571 1.79 -31.04 -20.86
N SER A 572 1.22 -31.73 -21.85
CA SER A 572 0.85 -31.15 -23.14
C SER A 572 -0.58 -30.60 -23.17
N GLU A 573 -0.91 -29.82 -24.18
CA GLU A 573 -2.29 -29.37 -24.39
C GLU A 573 -3.26 -30.56 -24.58
N ASP A 574 -2.77 -31.68 -25.13
CA ASP A 574 -3.55 -32.91 -25.27
C ASP A 574 -3.90 -33.54 -23.93
N ASP A 575 -3.03 -33.41 -22.92
CA ASP A 575 -3.31 -33.94 -21.59
C ASP A 575 -4.39 -33.10 -20.86
N VAL A 576 -4.43 -31.80 -21.12
CA VAL A 576 -5.49 -30.91 -20.59
C VAL A 576 -6.88 -31.28 -21.10
N TYR A 577 -6.96 -31.75 -22.34
CA TYR A 577 -8.22 -32.17 -22.99
C TYR A 577 -8.36 -33.67 -23.13
N ASP A 578 -7.75 -34.46 -22.22
CA ASP A 578 -7.92 -35.90 -22.17
C ASP A 578 -9.34 -36.28 -21.73
N THR A 579 -10.09 -36.83 -22.65
CA THR A 579 -11.51 -37.19 -22.46
C THR A 579 -11.69 -38.29 -21.43
N ASP A 580 -10.84 -39.31 -21.40
CA ASP A 580 -10.92 -40.41 -20.44
C ASP A 580 -10.77 -39.91 -18.98
N GLN A 581 -9.74 -39.07 -18.76
CA GLN A 581 -9.55 -38.49 -17.43
C GLN A 581 -10.63 -37.47 -17.08
N ALA A 582 -11.12 -36.68 -18.05
CA ALA A 582 -12.21 -35.74 -17.85
C ALA A 582 -13.51 -36.44 -17.47
N ILE A 583 -13.84 -37.58 -18.11
CA ILE A 583 -14.98 -38.40 -17.74
C ILE A 583 -14.84 -38.95 -16.32
N LYS A 584 -13.63 -39.43 -15.93
CA LYS A 584 -13.36 -39.91 -14.56
C LYS A 584 -13.59 -38.80 -13.53
N ASN A 585 -13.14 -37.61 -13.80
CA ASN A 585 -13.36 -36.43 -12.93
C ASN A 585 -14.87 -36.09 -12.89
N ASN A 586 -15.57 -36.15 -14.01
CA ASN A 586 -16.99 -35.89 -14.08
C ASN A 586 -17.82 -36.91 -13.31
N ILE A 587 -17.42 -38.22 -13.32
CA ILE A 587 -18.03 -39.25 -12.48
C ILE A 587 -18.03 -38.84 -11.01
N GLU A 588 -16.91 -38.31 -10.51
CA GLU A 588 -16.83 -37.88 -9.10
C GLU A 588 -17.74 -36.64 -8.84
N ASP A 589 -17.80 -35.68 -9.77
CA ASP A 589 -18.74 -34.55 -9.68
C ASP A 589 -20.20 -35.02 -9.64
N ILE A 590 -20.58 -35.95 -10.50
CA ILE A 590 -21.94 -36.52 -10.53
C ILE A 590 -22.24 -37.29 -9.22
N LYS A 591 -21.34 -38.13 -8.74
CA LYS A 591 -21.48 -38.78 -7.43
C LYS A 591 -21.70 -37.77 -6.32
N GLN A 592 -20.94 -36.66 -6.33
CA GLN A 592 -21.05 -35.61 -5.34
C GLN A 592 -22.44 -34.91 -5.41
N ILE A 593 -22.94 -34.67 -6.61
CA ILE A 593 -24.30 -34.12 -6.83
C ILE A 593 -25.36 -35.06 -6.23
N PHE A 594 -25.27 -36.38 -6.52
CA PHE A 594 -26.17 -37.36 -5.91
C PHE A 594 -26.06 -37.41 -4.39
N ALA A 595 -24.86 -37.33 -3.84
CA ALA A 595 -24.62 -37.29 -2.40
C ALA A 595 -25.23 -36.03 -1.73
N TYR A 596 -25.23 -34.90 -2.42
CA TYR A 596 -25.91 -33.68 -1.93
C TYR A 596 -27.43 -33.80 -1.99
N LEU A 597 -27.95 -34.27 -3.11
CA LEU A 597 -29.40 -34.41 -3.30
C LEU A 597 -30.00 -35.50 -2.39
N TYR A 598 -29.24 -36.55 -2.14
CA TYR A 598 -29.66 -37.73 -1.38
C TYR A 598 -28.66 -38.10 -0.30
N PRO A 599 -28.69 -37.43 0.89
CA PRO A 599 -27.72 -37.69 1.97
C PRO A 599 -27.65 -39.14 2.47
N ASN A 600 -28.70 -39.93 2.22
CA ASN A 600 -28.79 -41.35 2.61
C ASN A 600 -28.51 -42.32 1.43
N ILE A 601 -27.85 -41.86 0.36
CA ILE A 601 -27.46 -42.72 -0.75
C ILE A 601 -26.41 -43.73 -0.23
N SER A 602 -26.53 -44.99 -0.64
CA SER A 602 -25.61 -46.03 -0.20
C SER A 602 -24.34 -46.09 -1.06
N ASP A 603 -23.25 -46.62 -0.49
CA ASP A 603 -21.99 -46.80 -1.22
C ASP A 603 -22.16 -47.73 -2.46
N ASN A 604 -23.07 -48.69 -2.39
CA ASN A 604 -23.40 -49.53 -3.54
C ASN A 604 -24.03 -48.73 -4.69
N GLU A 605 -24.96 -47.81 -4.38
CA GLU A 605 -25.57 -46.93 -5.36
C GLU A 605 -24.54 -45.98 -5.97
N LEU A 606 -23.66 -45.35 -5.12
CA LEU A 606 -22.61 -44.46 -5.58
C LEU A 606 -21.59 -45.15 -6.48
N SER A 607 -21.23 -46.40 -6.17
CA SER A 607 -20.28 -47.17 -6.98
C SER A 607 -20.79 -47.49 -8.38
N LEU A 608 -22.10 -47.61 -8.56
CA LEU A 608 -22.72 -47.89 -9.86
C LEU A 608 -22.85 -46.66 -10.75
N ILE A 609 -22.86 -45.45 -10.19
CA ILE A 609 -22.98 -44.20 -10.95
C ILE A 609 -21.90 -44.12 -12.04
N GLY A 610 -20.69 -44.54 -11.74
CA GLY A 610 -19.60 -44.45 -12.69
C GLY A 610 -19.83 -45.16 -14.01
N SER A 611 -20.33 -46.41 -13.96
CA SER A 611 -20.65 -47.18 -15.16
C SER A 611 -21.82 -46.58 -15.94
N ILE A 612 -22.79 -46.01 -15.24
CA ILE A 612 -23.97 -45.37 -15.88
C ILE A 612 -23.55 -44.05 -16.56
N VAL A 613 -22.63 -43.27 -15.95
CA VAL A 613 -22.08 -42.03 -16.55
C VAL A 613 -21.33 -42.37 -17.84
N ILE A 614 -20.49 -43.41 -17.83
CA ILE A 614 -19.80 -43.87 -19.05
C ILE A 614 -20.83 -44.27 -20.12
N GLY A 615 -21.85 -45.04 -19.77
CA GLY A 615 -22.92 -45.41 -20.69
C GLY A 615 -23.70 -44.21 -21.23
N ALA A 616 -23.86 -43.15 -20.46
CA ALA A 616 -24.48 -41.89 -20.93
C ALA A 616 -23.64 -41.21 -22.01
N TYR A 617 -22.28 -41.15 -21.83
CA TYR A 617 -21.38 -40.62 -22.86
C TYR A 617 -21.38 -41.50 -24.13
N GLU A 618 -21.43 -42.83 -23.99
CA GLU A 618 -21.54 -43.75 -25.12
C GLU A 618 -22.86 -43.54 -25.94
N LYS A 619 -23.96 -43.19 -25.27
CA LYS A 619 -25.23 -42.87 -25.94
C LYS A 619 -25.16 -41.70 -26.90
N VAL A 620 -24.30 -40.70 -26.61
CA VAL A 620 -24.08 -39.55 -27.49
C VAL A 620 -22.86 -39.73 -28.41
N GLY A 621 -22.28 -40.95 -28.45
CA GLY A 621 -21.18 -41.27 -29.35
C GLY A 621 -19.79 -40.92 -28.83
N ILE A 622 -19.65 -40.52 -27.57
CA ILE A 622 -18.36 -40.29 -26.90
C ILE A 622 -17.90 -41.63 -26.30
N CYS A 623 -17.23 -42.43 -27.13
CA CYS A 623 -16.72 -43.76 -26.79
C CYS A 623 -15.28 -43.95 -27.28
N PRO A 624 -14.51 -44.86 -26.65
CA PRO A 624 -13.17 -45.11 -27.11
C PRO A 624 -13.15 -45.82 -28.48
N ASP A 625 -12.10 -45.55 -29.27
CA ASP A 625 -11.87 -46.25 -30.54
C ASP A 625 -11.40 -47.67 -30.32
N GLU A 626 -11.09 -48.41 -31.41
CA GLU A 626 -10.58 -49.80 -31.37
C GLU A 626 -9.27 -49.94 -30.56
N ASN A 627 -8.54 -48.88 -30.34
CA ASN A 627 -7.30 -48.80 -29.55
C ASN A 627 -7.56 -48.40 -28.10
N GLY A 628 -8.80 -48.16 -27.71
CA GLY A 628 -9.16 -47.67 -26.36
C GLY A 628 -8.99 -46.20 -26.13
N LYS A 629 -8.76 -45.36 -27.17
CA LYS A 629 -8.56 -43.94 -27.10
C LYS A 629 -9.85 -43.17 -27.33
N TYR A 630 -10.25 -42.29 -26.42
CA TYR A 630 -11.37 -41.39 -26.59
C TYR A 630 -11.07 -40.27 -27.57
N PRO A 631 -12.08 -39.72 -28.29
CA PRO A 631 -11.92 -38.49 -29.05
C PRO A 631 -11.64 -37.28 -28.12
N SER A 632 -10.79 -36.35 -28.52
CA SER A 632 -10.52 -35.13 -27.72
C SER A 632 -11.81 -34.28 -27.66
N PHE A 633 -12.18 -33.84 -26.47
CA PHE A 633 -13.33 -32.96 -26.27
C PHE A 633 -13.08 -31.49 -26.55
N LYS A 634 -11.84 -31.09 -26.94
CA LYS A 634 -11.48 -29.70 -27.25
C LYS A 634 -12.40 -29.04 -28.29
N THR A 635 -12.89 -29.81 -29.23
CA THR A 635 -13.78 -29.32 -30.32
C THR A 635 -15.25 -29.60 -30.11
N MET A 636 -15.61 -30.27 -28.99
CA MET A 636 -17.00 -30.58 -28.68
C MET A 636 -17.70 -29.36 -28.10
N THR A 637 -19.00 -29.26 -28.37
CA THR A 637 -19.86 -28.20 -27.84
C THR A 637 -20.71 -28.72 -26.68
N ALA A 638 -21.37 -27.82 -25.94
CA ALA A 638 -22.29 -28.21 -24.89
C ALA A 638 -23.44 -29.09 -25.41
N ASP A 639 -23.81 -28.96 -26.67
CA ASP A 639 -24.90 -29.76 -27.30
C ASP A 639 -24.46 -31.20 -27.62
N ASP A 640 -23.17 -31.49 -27.63
CA ASP A 640 -22.60 -32.82 -27.86
C ASP A 640 -22.55 -33.66 -26.55
N MET A 641 -22.77 -33.05 -25.39
CA MET A 641 -22.68 -33.72 -24.08
C MET A 641 -23.97 -34.41 -23.70
N PRO A 642 -23.91 -35.57 -23.00
CA PRO A 642 -25.10 -36.21 -22.49
C PRO A 642 -25.81 -35.35 -21.44
N THR A 643 -27.07 -35.62 -21.19
CA THR A 643 -27.88 -35.01 -20.12
C THR A 643 -28.35 -36.10 -19.15
N PHE A 644 -29.10 -35.73 -18.12
CA PHE A 644 -29.75 -36.73 -17.26
C PHE A 644 -30.74 -37.60 -17.99
N SER A 645 -31.22 -37.22 -19.18
CA SER A 645 -32.06 -38.09 -20.04
C SER A 645 -31.27 -39.28 -20.59
N GLU A 646 -30.06 -39.06 -21.11
CA GLU A 646 -29.14 -40.11 -21.58
C GLU A 646 -28.62 -40.95 -20.41
N PHE A 647 -28.34 -40.34 -19.25
CA PHE A 647 -28.03 -41.06 -18.02
C PHE A 647 -29.19 -42.00 -17.60
N GLY A 648 -30.45 -41.56 -17.70
CA GLY A 648 -31.62 -42.39 -17.44
C GLY A 648 -31.72 -43.56 -18.38
N SER A 649 -31.53 -43.33 -19.67
CA SER A 649 -31.50 -44.40 -20.69
C SER A 649 -30.38 -45.41 -20.45
N ALA A 650 -29.16 -44.94 -20.05
CA ALA A 650 -28.06 -45.82 -19.68
C ALA A 650 -28.35 -46.64 -18.41
N LEU A 651 -29.06 -46.05 -17.44
CA LEU A 651 -29.48 -46.74 -16.22
C LEU A 651 -30.55 -47.83 -16.53
N GLU A 652 -31.53 -47.56 -17.42
CA GLU A 652 -32.49 -48.54 -17.88
C GLU A 652 -31.82 -49.73 -18.58
N ASP A 653 -30.86 -49.47 -19.46
CA ASP A 653 -30.06 -50.52 -20.11
C ASP A 653 -29.27 -51.35 -19.07
N ALA A 654 -28.64 -50.71 -18.09
CA ALA A 654 -27.90 -51.40 -17.02
C ALA A 654 -28.84 -52.34 -16.19
N ILE A 655 -30.06 -51.87 -15.89
CA ILE A 655 -31.05 -52.68 -15.20
C ILE A 655 -31.49 -53.90 -16.07
N GLN A 656 -31.67 -53.69 -17.37
CA GLN A 656 -32.07 -54.76 -18.30
C GLN A 656 -30.96 -55.80 -18.46
N VAL A 657 -29.73 -55.37 -18.69
CA VAL A 657 -28.55 -56.25 -18.81
C VAL A 657 -28.34 -57.02 -17.51
N GLY A 658 -28.44 -56.36 -16.33
CA GLY A 658 -28.30 -57.03 -15.04
C GLY A 658 -29.32 -58.14 -14.82
N LYS A 659 -30.59 -57.97 -15.28
CA LYS A 659 -31.64 -59.04 -15.26
C LYS A 659 -31.30 -60.18 -16.19
N GLU A 660 -30.74 -59.93 -17.38
CA GLU A 660 -30.43 -60.97 -18.38
C GLU A 660 -29.19 -61.79 -17.95
N VAL A 661 -28.17 -61.16 -17.40
CA VAL A 661 -26.93 -61.76 -16.91
C VAL A 661 -27.12 -62.42 -15.54
N LYS A 662 -28.27 -62.18 -14.86
CA LYS A 662 -28.57 -62.62 -13.50
C LYS A 662 -27.55 -62.12 -12.48
N ASP A 663 -27.26 -60.79 -12.50
CA ASP A 663 -26.47 -60.13 -11.48
C ASP A 663 -26.99 -60.41 -10.07
N ALA A 664 -26.18 -60.19 -9.09
CA ALA A 664 -26.52 -60.29 -7.69
C ALA A 664 -27.75 -59.38 -7.40
N GLU A 665 -28.76 -59.92 -6.70
CA GLU A 665 -30.00 -59.21 -6.34
C GLU A 665 -29.71 -57.83 -5.71
N VAL A 666 -28.62 -57.70 -4.96
CA VAL A 666 -28.15 -56.45 -4.34
C VAL A 666 -27.81 -55.39 -5.40
N VAL A 667 -27.21 -55.75 -6.54
CA VAL A 667 -26.86 -54.83 -7.64
C VAL A 667 -28.12 -54.33 -8.33
N ILE A 668 -29.04 -55.22 -8.65
CA ILE A 668 -30.33 -54.89 -9.29
C ILE A 668 -31.18 -53.97 -8.38
N ASP A 669 -31.19 -54.24 -7.08
CA ASP A 669 -31.86 -53.40 -6.09
C ASP A 669 -31.24 -51.99 -6.01
N ALA A 670 -29.93 -51.89 -6.03
CA ALA A 670 -29.23 -50.57 -6.01
C ALA A 670 -29.54 -49.76 -7.29
N LEU A 671 -29.53 -50.40 -8.48
CA LEU A 671 -29.90 -49.74 -9.75
C LEU A 671 -31.38 -49.26 -9.73
N LYS A 672 -32.30 -50.03 -9.20
CA LYS A 672 -33.71 -49.61 -9.07
C LYS A 672 -33.89 -48.45 -8.09
N ARG A 673 -33.13 -48.41 -7.00
CA ARG A 673 -33.14 -47.26 -6.07
C ARG A 673 -32.57 -46.00 -6.72
N LEU A 674 -31.53 -46.14 -7.56
CA LEU A 674 -31.02 -45.02 -8.36
C LEU A 674 -32.08 -44.54 -9.36
N GLU A 675 -32.82 -45.44 -10.03
CA GLU A 675 -33.91 -45.10 -10.93
C GLU A 675 -34.99 -44.23 -10.23
N ILE A 676 -35.40 -44.62 -9.01
CA ILE A 676 -36.36 -43.83 -8.21
C ILE A 676 -35.81 -42.45 -7.89
N LYS A 677 -34.53 -42.34 -7.51
CA LYS A 677 -33.87 -41.04 -7.23
C LYS A 677 -33.80 -40.20 -8.50
N LEU A 678 -33.42 -40.77 -9.61
CA LEU A 678 -33.35 -40.10 -10.90
C LEU A 678 -34.70 -39.53 -11.35
N MET A 679 -35.84 -40.24 -11.05
CA MET A 679 -37.17 -39.72 -11.36
C MET A 679 -37.43 -38.32 -10.77
N SER A 680 -36.92 -38.00 -9.58
CA SER A 680 -37.05 -36.66 -9.01
C SER A 680 -36.22 -35.64 -9.79
N ILE A 681 -35.03 -35.99 -10.27
CA ILE A 681 -34.17 -35.12 -11.08
C ILE A 681 -34.86 -34.86 -12.44
N LEU A 682 -35.40 -35.86 -13.08
CA LEU A 682 -36.04 -35.77 -14.40
C LEU A 682 -37.44 -35.09 -14.38
N ASN A 683 -38.15 -35.17 -13.25
CA ASN A 683 -39.52 -34.61 -13.14
C ASN A 683 -39.53 -33.29 -12.35
N GLU A 684 -39.20 -33.32 -11.04
CA GLU A 684 -39.36 -32.20 -10.15
C GLU A 684 -38.27 -31.14 -10.35
N TRP A 685 -37.04 -31.58 -10.59
CA TRP A 685 -35.86 -30.74 -10.70
C TRP A 685 -35.30 -30.60 -12.12
N SER A 686 -36.05 -31.14 -13.14
CA SER A 686 -35.62 -31.11 -14.54
C SER A 686 -35.25 -29.71 -15.02
N VAL A 687 -35.94 -28.68 -14.52
CA VAL A 687 -35.69 -27.28 -14.85
C VAL A 687 -34.33 -26.77 -14.42
N TYR A 688 -33.63 -27.48 -13.52
CA TYR A 688 -32.32 -27.12 -12.99
C TYR A 688 -31.18 -27.98 -13.54
N PHE A 689 -31.47 -29.28 -13.84
CA PHE A 689 -30.42 -30.24 -14.12
C PHE A 689 -30.54 -30.90 -15.52
N ASN A 690 -31.74 -31.04 -16.08
CA ASN A 690 -31.90 -31.81 -17.29
C ASN A 690 -31.97 -30.92 -18.53
N GLY A 691 -30.86 -30.81 -19.22
CA GLY A 691 -30.73 -30.07 -20.46
C GLY A 691 -29.26 -29.63 -20.68
N HIS A 692 -28.98 -29.22 -21.90
CA HIS A 692 -27.67 -28.69 -22.26
C HIS A 692 -27.43 -27.32 -21.63
N THR A 693 -26.15 -26.94 -21.47
CA THR A 693 -25.76 -25.67 -20.85
C THR A 693 -26.26 -24.51 -21.68
N THR A 694 -27.12 -23.70 -21.04
CA THR A 694 -27.68 -22.47 -21.63
C THR A 694 -26.92 -21.24 -21.24
N VAL A 695 -26.08 -21.36 -20.21
CA VAL A 695 -25.23 -20.28 -19.72
C VAL A 695 -24.02 -20.11 -20.65
N LYS A 696 -24.00 -19.03 -21.42
CA LYS A 696 -22.89 -18.72 -22.33
C LYS A 696 -22.04 -17.56 -21.74
N PRO A 697 -20.89 -17.88 -21.15
CA PRO A 697 -20.05 -16.88 -20.49
C PRO A 697 -19.53 -15.81 -21.46
N LEU A 698 -19.25 -16.21 -22.71
CA LEU A 698 -18.55 -15.41 -23.69
C LEU A 698 -19.46 -14.51 -24.54
N ASP A 699 -20.79 -14.53 -24.34
CA ASP A 699 -21.73 -13.58 -24.99
C ASP A 699 -21.66 -12.17 -24.35
N SER A 700 -20.88 -11.98 -23.26
CA SER A 700 -20.63 -10.67 -22.69
C SER A 700 -19.57 -9.92 -23.51
N GLU A 701 -19.83 -8.65 -23.80
CA GLU A 701 -18.87 -7.78 -24.49
C GLU A 701 -17.54 -7.65 -23.72
N ARG A 702 -17.51 -8.05 -22.43
CA ARG A 702 -16.40 -7.75 -21.50
C ARG A 702 -16.03 -8.85 -20.53
N ASN A 703 -16.26 -10.10 -20.83
CA ASN A 703 -15.84 -11.22 -19.97
C ASN A 703 -16.25 -11.07 -18.49
N ILE A 704 -17.43 -10.48 -18.23
CA ILE A 704 -17.97 -10.32 -16.87
C ILE A 704 -19.21 -11.18 -16.73
N ILE A 705 -19.20 -12.07 -15.75
CA ILE A 705 -20.31 -12.97 -15.46
C ILE A 705 -20.67 -12.83 -14.00
N SER A 706 -21.93 -12.50 -13.71
CA SER A 706 -22.43 -12.48 -12.34
C SER A 706 -23.55 -13.50 -12.17
N PHE A 707 -23.40 -14.38 -11.18
CA PHE A 707 -24.41 -15.34 -10.78
C PHE A 707 -25.21 -14.83 -9.58
N GLY A 708 -26.42 -14.38 -9.81
CA GLY A 708 -27.34 -14.03 -8.74
C GLY A 708 -27.99 -15.28 -8.15
N THR A 709 -27.74 -15.59 -6.88
CA THR A 709 -28.20 -16.86 -6.27
C THR A 709 -29.33 -16.68 -5.25
N LYS A 710 -29.99 -15.52 -5.24
CA LYS A 710 -31.09 -15.22 -4.30
C LYS A 710 -32.23 -16.23 -4.34
N LYS A 711 -32.55 -16.77 -5.52
CA LYS A 711 -33.60 -17.79 -5.67
C LYS A 711 -33.23 -19.13 -5.04
N LEU A 712 -31.96 -19.43 -4.89
CA LEU A 712 -31.53 -20.64 -4.21
C LEU A 712 -31.85 -20.63 -2.72
N GLN A 713 -32.05 -19.48 -2.11
CA GLN A 713 -32.31 -19.37 -0.66
C GLN A 713 -33.69 -19.93 -0.26
N VAL A 714 -34.62 -20.13 -1.24
CA VAL A 714 -35.98 -20.64 -0.98
C VAL A 714 -36.16 -22.10 -1.33
N VAL A 715 -35.19 -22.78 -1.94
CA VAL A 715 -35.25 -24.21 -2.24
C VAL A 715 -34.65 -25.04 -1.09
N SER A 716 -34.82 -26.34 -1.11
CA SER A 716 -34.30 -27.23 -0.07
C SER A 716 -32.78 -27.15 0.04
N GLU A 717 -32.22 -27.37 1.23
CA GLU A 717 -30.79 -27.31 1.49
C GLU A 717 -29.96 -28.27 0.61
N GLN A 718 -30.52 -29.46 0.35
CA GLN A 718 -29.91 -30.47 -0.52
C GLN A 718 -29.77 -29.94 -1.95
N LEU A 719 -30.86 -29.38 -2.49
CA LEU A 719 -30.87 -28.78 -3.82
C LEU A 719 -29.93 -27.56 -3.91
N GLN A 720 -29.89 -26.74 -2.85
CA GLN A 720 -28.94 -25.63 -2.79
C GLN A 720 -27.49 -26.11 -2.93
N LYS A 721 -27.09 -27.14 -2.16
CA LYS A 721 -25.72 -27.69 -2.17
C LYS A 721 -25.33 -28.19 -3.56
N ALA A 722 -26.24 -28.96 -4.21
CA ALA A 722 -26.00 -29.47 -5.56
C ALA A 722 -25.83 -28.33 -6.59
N LEU A 723 -26.72 -27.33 -6.56
CA LEU A 723 -26.70 -26.20 -7.50
C LEU A 723 -25.49 -25.29 -7.27
N TYR A 724 -25.10 -25.06 -6.03
CA TYR A 724 -23.85 -24.33 -5.72
C TYR A 724 -22.60 -25.09 -6.21
N HIS A 725 -22.55 -26.40 -5.99
CA HIS A 725 -21.46 -27.23 -6.47
C HIS A 725 -21.30 -27.13 -8.00
N ILE A 726 -22.38 -27.28 -8.77
CA ILE A 726 -22.37 -27.15 -10.23
C ILE A 726 -21.86 -25.74 -10.65
N MET A 727 -22.43 -24.71 -10.06
CA MET A 727 -22.07 -23.33 -10.38
C MET A 727 -20.60 -23.04 -10.08
N PHE A 728 -20.09 -23.46 -8.91
CA PHE A 728 -18.70 -23.24 -8.52
C PHE A 728 -17.72 -24.01 -9.39
N THR A 729 -17.98 -25.28 -9.67
CA THR A 729 -17.11 -26.10 -10.54
C THR A 729 -17.11 -25.57 -11.97
N TYR A 730 -18.27 -25.18 -12.50
CA TYR A 730 -18.36 -24.52 -13.81
C TYR A 730 -17.59 -23.19 -13.83
N SER A 731 -17.82 -22.32 -12.85
CA SER A 731 -17.14 -21.01 -12.76
C SER A 731 -15.63 -21.15 -12.65
N TRP A 732 -15.17 -22.15 -11.88
CA TRP A 732 -13.74 -22.43 -11.77
C TRP A 732 -13.14 -22.90 -13.10
N THR A 733 -13.87 -23.71 -13.86
CA THR A 733 -13.44 -24.16 -15.18
C THR A 733 -13.11 -23.01 -16.12
N LEU A 734 -13.87 -21.90 -16.04
CA LEU A 734 -13.61 -20.69 -16.84
C LEU A 734 -12.31 -19.98 -16.44
N CYS A 735 -11.82 -20.21 -15.23
CA CYS A 735 -10.58 -19.63 -14.72
C CYS A 735 -9.33 -20.48 -15.00
N LEU A 736 -9.45 -21.64 -15.63
CA LEU A 736 -8.33 -22.58 -15.84
C LEU A 736 -7.44 -22.22 -17.04
N ASP A 737 -7.77 -21.22 -17.83
CA ASP A 737 -6.92 -20.75 -18.93
C ASP A 737 -5.76 -19.93 -18.38
N GLU A 738 -4.56 -20.50 -18.40
CA GLU A 738 -3.32 -19.82 -17.92
C GLU A 738 -2.93 -18.57 -18.72
N ASN A 739 -3.52 -18.36 -19.88
CA ASN A 739 -3.28 -17.17 -20.69
C ASN A 739 -4.19 -15.99 -20.33
N VAL A 740 -5.24 -16.24 -19.53
CA VAL A 740 -6.23 -15.25 -19.15
C VAL A 740 -6.14 -14.96 -17.67
N GLU A 741 -5.83 -13.70 -17.32
CA GLU A 741 -5.92 -13.25 -15.94
C GLU A 741 -7.39 -13.13 -15.54
N SER A 742 -7.76 -13.68 -14.38
CA SER A 742 -9.14 -13.77 -13.95
C SER A 742 -9.34 -13.36 -12.49
N ALA A 743 -10.54 -12.91 -12.17
CA ALA A 743 -10.99 -12.59 -10.82
C ALA A 743 -12.23 -13.41 -10.50
N PHE A 744 -12.21 -14.17 -9.41
CA PHE A 744 -13.33 -14.97 -8.94
C PHE A 744 -13.81 -14.44 -7.59
N ILE A 745 -15.00 -13.87 -7.58
CA ILE A 745 -15.56 -13.15 -6.44
C ILE A 745 -16.68 -13.96 -5.81
N VAL A 746 -16.58 -14.22 -4.51
CA VAL A 746 -17.62 -14.86 -3.70
C VAL A 746 -18.10 -13.87 -2.66
N ASP A 747 -19.21 -13.22 -2.95
CA ASP A 747 -19.83 -12.30 -2.00
C ASP A 747 -20.65 -13.08 -0.97
N GLU A 748 -20.75 -12.54 0.25
CA GLU A 748 -21.44 -13.14 1.39
C GLU A 748 -21.12 -14.64 1.56
N ALA A 749 -19.83 -14.99 1.47
CA ALA A 749 -19.33 -16.36 1.47
C ALA A 749 -19.79 -17.19 2.69
N HIS A 750 -20.12 -16.53 3.81
CA HIS A 750 -20.69 -17.17 4.99
C HIS A 750 -22.01 -17.94 4.68
N THR A 751 -22.78 -17.51 3.69
CA THR A 751 -24.02 -18.19 3.29
C THR A 751 -23.79 -19.55 2.65
N ILE A 752 -22.56 -19.81 2.22
CA ILE A 752 -22.16 -20.96 1.40
C ILE A 752 -21.26 -21.92 2.18
N VAL A 753 -20.33 -21.39 2.97
CA VAL A 753 -19.24 -22.15 3.61
C VAL A 753 -19.74 -23.30 4.50
N LEU A 754 -20.83 -23.11 5.22
CA LEU A 754 -21.40 -24.16 6.07
C LEU A 754 -22.24 -25.20 5.32
N LYS A 755 -22.38 -25.09 3.99
CA LYS A 755 -23.18 -25.99 3.17
C LYS A 755 -22.35 -27.14 2.59
N GLY A 756 -22.25 -28.23 3.34
CA GLY A 756 -21.56 -29.44 2.89
C GLY A 756 -20.07 -29.25 2.67
N GLN A 757 -19.55 -29.75 1.56
CA GLN A 757 -18.11 -29.68 1.22
C GLN A 757 -17.71 -28.39 0.44
N LEU A 758 -18.58 -27.37 0.39
CA LEU A 758 -18.30 -26.15 -0.38
C LEU A 758 -17.13 -25.34 0.20
N ALA A 759 -16.91 -25.40 1.52
CA ALA A 759 -15.70 -24.80 2.14
C ALA A 759 -14.41 -25.45 1.62
N SER A 760 -14.41 -26.78 1.52
CA SER A 760 -13.26 -27.54 0.98
C SER A 760 -13.02 -27.19 -0.49
N LEU A 761 -14.07 -27.07 -1.28
CA LEU A 761 -13.98 -26.67 -2.68
C LEU A 761 -13.39 -25.27 -2.83
N LEU A 762 -13.86 -24.29 -2.04
CA LEU A 762 -13.30 -22.94 -2.02
C LEU A 762 -11.83 -22.93 -1.57
N SER A 763 -11.48 -23.71 -0.55
CA SER A 763 -10.10 -23.79 -0.08
C SER A 763 -9.15 -24.36 -1.14
N GLN A 764 -9.62 -25.32 -1.96
CA GLN A 764 -8.88 -25.84 -3.11
C GLN A 764 -8.69 -24.78 -4.19
N PHE A 765 -9.73 -23.99 -4.52
CA PHE A 765 -9.63 -22.92 -5.51
C PHE A 765 -8.61 -21.85 -5.06
N VAL A 766 -8.69 -21.41 -3.80
CA VAL A 766 -7.75 -20.44 -3.24
C VAL A 766 -6.29 -20.92 -3.30
N ARG A 767 -6.04 -22.22 -3.06
CA ARG A 767 -4.68 -22.80 -3.14
C ARG A 767 -4.15 -22.86 -4.58
N ARG A 768 -5.03 -23.09 -5.56
CA ARG A 768 -4.67 -23.27 -6.98
C ARG A 768 -4.73 -21.98 -7.79
N SER A 769 -5.31 -20.90 -7.27
CA SER A 769 -5.56 -19.65 -7.99
C SER A 769 -4.30 -19.05 -8.63
N ARG A 770 -3.18 -19.12 -7.95
CA ARG A 770 -1.90 -18.56 -8.42
C ARG A 770 -1.46 -19.15 -9.74
N LYS A 771 -1.55 -20.47 -9.92
CA LYS A 771 -1.16 -21.16 -11.15
C LYS A 771 -1.91 -20.62 -12.37
N TYR A 772 -3.20 -20.42 -12.22
CA TYR A 772 -4.11 -19.97 -13.30
C TYR A 772 -4.26 -18.45 -13.36
N LYS A 773 -3.32 -17.70 -12.79
CA LYS A 773 -3.37 -16.22 -12.76
C LYS A 773 -4.72 -15.67 -12.28
N ASN A 774 -5.36 -16.40 -11.38
CA ASN A 774 -6.65 -16.02 -10.79
C ASN A 774 -6.44 -15.29 -9.47
N CYS A 775 -7.24 -14.25 -9.23
CA CYS A 775 -7.39 -13.59 -7.94
C CYS A 775 -8.73 -13.95 -7.34
N MET A 776 -8.71 -14.64 -6.20
CA MET A 776 -9.92 -14.97 -5.45
C MET A 776 -10.29 -13.84 -4.49
N PHE A 777 -11.56 -13.42 -4.50
CA PHE A 777 -12.08 -12.44 -3.54
C PHE A 777 -13.15 -13.12 -2.69
N ILE A 778 -12.81 -13.44 -1.45
CA ILE A 778 -13.73 -14.06 -0.48
C ILE A 778 -14.23 -12.99 0.47
N ILE A 779 -15.52 -12.68 0.40
CA ILE A 779 -16.13 -11.56 1.12
C ILE A 779 -17.12 -12.09 2.14
N THR A 780 -16.99 -11.68 3.40
CA THR A 780 -17.89 -12.15 4.47
C THR A 780 -18.19 -11.07 5.49
N GLN A 781 -19.39 -11.14 6.08
CA GLN A 781 -19.74 -10.37 7.27
C GLN A 781 -19.51 -11.16 8.56
N GLU A 782 -19.47 -12.49 8.48
CA GLU A 782 -19.47 -13.39 9.62
C GLU A 782 -18.20 -14.29 9.60
N PRO A 783 -17.06 -13.83 10.17
CA PRO A 783 -15.88 -14.67 10.28
C PRO A 783 -16.13 -15.95 11.11
N ARG A 784 -17.16 -15.92 11.97
CA ARG A 784 -17.58 -17.06 12.79
C ARG A 784 -17.87 -18.31 11.95
N ASP A 785 -18.44 -18.14 10.75
CA ASP A 785 -18.82 -19.28 9.92
C ASP A 785 -17.62 -20.01 9.33
N PHE A 786 -16.51 -19.30 9.12
CA PHE A 786 -15.23 -19.88 8.74
C PHE A 786 -14.46 -20.47 9.96
N ALA A 787 -14.77 -20.02 11.17
CA ALA A 787 -14.18 -20.49 12.42
C ALA A 787 -14.97 -21.64 13.05
N ASP A 788 -16.09 -22.07 12.46
CA ASP A 788 -16.86 -23.23 12.89
C ASP A 788 -16.01 -24.51 12.84
N GLU A 789 -16.09 -25.35 13.88
CA GLU A 789 -15.26 -26.56 14.01
C GLU A 789 -15.34 -27.49 12.79
N ARG A 790 -16.50 -27.53 12.12
CA ARG A 790 -16.76 -28.39 10.94
C ARG A 790 -15.94 -27.97 9.71
N VAL A 791 -15.58 -26.69 9.60
CA VAL A 791 -14.91 -26.11 8.43
C VAL A 791 -13.65 -25.34 8.79
N LEU A 792 -13.24 -25.35 10.05
CA LEU A 792 -12.10 -24.56 10.55
C LEU A 792 -10.80 -24.80 9.76
N THR A 793 -10.54 -26.04 9.35
CA THR A 793 -9.36 -26.39 8.56
C THR A 793 -9.37 -25.70 7.20
N ASP A 794 -10.53 -25.71 6.52
CA ASP A 794 -10.72 -25.04 5.23
C ASP A 794 -10.73 -23.50 5.39
N GLY A 795 -11.38 -23.01 6.45
CA GLY A 795 -11.37 -21.59 6.81
C GLY A 795 -9.94 -21.08 7.00
N LYS A 796 -9.12 -21.76 7.82
CA LYS A 796 -7.69 -21.43 7.98
C LYS A 796 -6.93 -21.53 6.66
N ALA A 797 -7.21 -22.51 5.83
CA ALA A 797 -6.57 -22.64 4.54
C ALA A 797 -6.88 -21.46 3.60
N ILE A 798 -8.13 -20.98 3.58
CA ILE A 798 -8.53 -19.80 2.81
C ILE A 798 -7.79 -18.57 3.31
N PHE A 799 -7.76 -18.32 4.61
CA PHE A 799 -7.07 -17.14 5.18
C PHE A 799 -5.56 -17.20 4.97
N ASN A 800 -4.92 -18.35 5.20
CA ASN A 800 -3.47 -18.50 5.06
C ASN A 800 -2.98 -18.42 3.61
N ASN A 801 -3.81 -18.84 2.64
CA ASN A 801 -3.47 -18.75 1.22
C ASN A 801 -4.01 -17.48 0.55
N SER A 802 -4.38 -16.47 1.33
CA SER A 802 -4.73 -15.14 0.83
C SER A 802 -3.66 -14.13 1.27
N ALA A 803 -2.90 -13.63 0.29
CA ALA A 803 -1.84 -12.65 0.55
C ALA A 803 -2.39 -11.29 0.99
N TYR A 804 -3.67 -11.02 0.71
CA TYR A 804 -4.34 -9.78 1.05
C TYR A 804 -5.54 -10.05 1.95
N LYS A 805 -5.62 -9.32 3.07
CA LYS A 805 -6.81 -9.33 3.92
C LYS A 805 -7.20 -7.88 4.21
N LEU A 806 -8.47 -7.58 4.03
CA LEU A 806 -9.04 -6.27 4.34
C LEU A 806 -10.06 -6.45 5.46
N VAL A 807 -9.66 -6.08 6.67
CA VAL A 807 -10.47 -6.24 7.87
C VAL A 807 -11.05 -4.88 8.26
N LEU A 808 -12.32 -4.67 7.91
CA LEU A 808 -13.07 -3.47 8.30
C LEU A 808 -13.56 -3.59 9.75
N GLY A 809 -14.31 -2.59 10.22
CA GLY A 809 -14.82 -2.58 11.59
C GLY A 809 -15.61 -3.84 11.96
N LEU A 810 -15.22 -4.46 13.07
CA LEU A 810 -15.85 -5.66 13.65
C LEU A 810 -16.20 -5.43 15.12
N LYS A 811 -17.21 -6.15 15.59
CA LYS A 811 -17.52 -6.22 17.01
C LYS A 811 -16.53 -7.16 17.71
N GLN A 812 -16.43 -7.05 19.05
CA GLN A 812 -15.49 -7.84 19.85
C GLN A 812 -15.61 -9.35 19.61
N ASP A 813 -16.82 -9.90 19.61
CA ASP A 813 -17.04 -11.33 19.41
C ASP A 813 -16.54 -11.80 18.03
N ALA A 814 -16.80 -11.00 16.98
CA ALA A 814 -16.32 -11.30 15.63
C ALA A 814 -14.78 -11.21 15.52
N CYS A 815 -14.14 -10.31 16.27
CA CYS A 815 -12.68 -10.24 16.36
C CYS A 815 -12.10 -11.51 17.01
N MET A 816 -12.72 -12.04 18.07
CA MET A 816 -12.29 -13.29 18.72
C MET A 816 -12.39 -14.48 17.76
N GLU A 817 -13.45 -14.53 16.95
CA GLU A 817 -13.58 -15.57 15.93
C GLU A 817 -12.54 -15.41 14.80
N LEU A 818 -12.26 -14.17 14.38
CA LEU A 818 -11.23 -13.88 13.40
C LEU A 818 -9.83 -14.31 13.89
N GLN A 819 -9.53 -14.17 15.17
CA GLN A 819 -8.27 -14.60 15.79
C GLN A 819 -8.03 -16.12 15.70
N LYS A 820 -9.07 -16.93 15.48
CA LYS A 820 -8.93 -18.37 15.22
C LYS A 820 -8.44 -18.67 13.79
N LEU A 821 -8.69 -17.76 12.87
CA LEU A 821 -8.43 -17.89 11.43
C LEU A 821 -7.17 -17.16 10.99
N GLU A 822 -6.93 -16.00 11.55
CA GLU A 822 -5.81 -15.10 11.24
C GLU A 822 -5.13 -14.65 12.53
N ARG A 823 -3.82 -14.47 12.46
CA ARG A 823 -3.05 -13.97 13.60
C ARG A 823 -3.29 -12.45 13.78
N ILE A 824 -4.22 -12.11 14.64
CA ILE A 824 -4.55 -10.74 15.03
C ILE A 824 -4.15 -10.53 16.49
N ASN A 825 -3.29 -9.56 16.76
CA ASN A 825 -2.85 -9.23 18.11
C ASN A 825 -3.85 -8.28 18.83
N GLU A 826 -3.59 -8.00 20.12
CA GLU A 826 -4.49 -7.15 20.93
C GLU A 826 -4.59 -5.71 20.40
N SER A 827 -3.47 -5.14 19.95
CA SER A 827 -3.44 -3.78 19.40
C SER A 827 -4.26 -3.69 18.10
N GLU A 828 -4.11 -4.65 17.22
CA GLU A 828 -4.89 -4.74 15.98
C GLU A 828 -6.36 -4.97 16.26
N SER A 829 -6.68 -5.86 17.21
CA SER A 829 -8.06 -6.11 17.62
C SER A 829 -8.71 -4.83 18.19
N PHE A 830 -7.96 -4.03 18.97
CA PHE A 830 -8.42 -2.73 19.44
C PHE A 830 -8.73 -1.77 18.27
N TRP A 831 -7.85 -1.66 17.29
CA TRP A 831 -8.06 -0.82 16.12
C TRP A 831 -9.30 -1.25 15.33
N ILE A 832 -9.43 -2.55 15.01
CA ILE A 832 -10.54 -3.12 14.25
C ILE A 832 -11.88 -2.82 14.93
N GLN A 833 -11.95 -2.91 16.26
CA GLN A 833 -13.17 -2.63 17.03
C GLN A 833 -13.58 -1.14 17.02
N HIS A 834 -12.63 -0.23 16.79
CA HIS A 834 -12.84 1.22 16.81
C HIS A 834 -12.87 1.86 15.41
N PHE A 835 -12.72 1.09 14.35
CA PHE A 835 -12.81 1.60 12.99
C PHE A 835 -14.18 2.17 12.68
N THR A 836 -14.18 3.36 12.09
CA THR A 836 -15.36 3.99 11.51
C THR A 836 -15.61 3.47 10.09
N GLN A 837 -16.72 3.85 9.49
CA GLN A 837 -17.07 3.45 8.12
C GLN A 837 -15.94 3.81 7.13
N GLY A 838 -15.55 2.86 6.31
CA GLY A 838 -14.47 3.00 5.32
C GLY A 838 -13.06 2.79 5.88
N CYS A 839 -12.92 2.66 7.21
CA CYS A 839 -11.63 2.33 7.82
C CYS A 839 -11.44 0.81 7.91
N ALA A 840 -10.22 0.36 7.65
CA ALA A 840 -9.87 -1.06 7.64
C ALA A 840 -8.41 -1.29 8.06
N LEU A 841 -8.10 -2.47 8.55
CA LEU A 841 -6.75 -3.00 8.62
C LEU A 841 -6.47 -3.76 7.32
N LEU A 842 -5.57 -3.25 6.50
CA LEU A 842 -5.07 -3.92 5.31
C LEU A 842 -3.85 -4.75 5.68
N ILE A 843 -3.96 -6.06 5.50
CA ILE A 843 -2.85 -7.01 5.66
C ILE A 843 -2.39 -7.38 4.26
N VAL A 844 -1.11 -7.16 3.95
CA VAL A 844 -0.50 -7.43 2.65
C VAL A 844 0.83 -8.16 2.86
N GLY A 845 0.83 -9.48 2.69
CA GLY A 845 1.96 -10.29 3.11
C GLY A 845 2.20 -10.15 4.61
N ASP A 846 3.40 -9.65 4.97
CA ASP A 846 3.76 -9.42 6.37
C ASP A 846 3.41 -8.01 6.87
N ARG A 847 2.91 -7.13 5.99
CA ARG A 847 2.60 -5.73 6.31
C ARG A 847 1.18 -5.60 6.85
N ARG A 848 1.02 -4.70 7.81
CA ARG A 848 -0.24 -4.41 8.49
C ARG A 848 -0.47 -2.91 8.54
N ILE A 849 -1.40 -2.42 7.73
CA ILE A 849 -1.58 -1.00 7.46
C ILE A 849 -3.02 -0.59 7.78
N PRO A 850 -3.25 0.30 8.74
CA PRO A 850 -4.56 0.87 8.97
C PRO A 850 -4.87 1.89 7.87
N ILE A 851 -5.95 1.70 7.14
CA ILE A 851 -6.31 2.49 5.97
C ILE A 851 -7.69 3.10 6.08
N HIS A 852 -7.90 4.20 5.35
CA HIS A 852 -9.21 4.72 5.01
C HIS A 852 -9.44 4.57 3.51
N VAL A 853 -10.45 3.83 3.13
CA VAL A 853 -10.85 3.61 1.74
C VAL A 853 -11.55 4.86 1.21
N ILE A 854 -11.05 5.39 0.10
CA ILE A 854 -11.59 6.61 -0.51
C ILE A 854 -12.26 6.26 -1.83
N ALA A 855 -13.56 6.58 -1.92
CA ALA A 855 -14.33 6.50 -3.16
C ALA A 855 -14.75 7.91 -3.61
N THR A 856 -14.64 8.19 -4.90
CA THR A 856 -15.12 9.44 -5.50
C THR A 856 -16.64 9.41 -5.64
N LYS A 857 -17.24 10.59 -5.86
CA LYS A 857 -18.67 10.65 -6.16
C LYS A 857 -19.03 9.91 -7.45
N ALA A 858 -18.15 9.92 -8.44
CA ALA A 858 -18.33 9.20 -9.70
C ALA A 858 -18.38 7.69 -9.44
N GLU A 859 -17.37 7.14 -8.72
CA GLU A 859 -17.31 5.72 -8.34
C GLU A 859 -18.54 5.29 -7.52
N LEU A 860 -18.98 6.09 -6.54
CA LEU A 860 -20.17 5.80 -5.73
C LEU A 860 -21.45 5.81 -6.57
N THR A 861 -21.57 6.73 -7.54
CA THR A 861 -22.73 6.78 -8.45
C THR A 861 -22.74 5.55 -9.35
N GLU A 862 -21.61 5.18 -9.93
CA GLU A 862 -21.42 4.01 -10.76
C GLU A 862 -21.79 2.72 -10.01
N MET A 863 -21.36 2.58 -8.76
CA MET A 863 -21.69 1.45 -7.89
C MET A 863 -23.14 1.41 -7.40
N GLY A 864 -23.96 2.38 -7.78
CA GLY A 864 -25.35 2.46 -7.35
C GLY A 864 -25.57 2.85 -5.89
N ALA A 865 -24.54 3.29 -5.18
CA ALA A 865 -24.64 3.72 -3.79
C ALA A 865 -25.55 4.97 -3.61
N MET A 866 -25.85 5.68 -4.68
CA MET A 866 -26.81 6.79 -4.69
C MET A 866 -28.26 6.36 -5.00
N PHE A 867 -28.52 5.08 -5.19
CA PHE A 867 -29.86 4.55 -5.46
C PHE A 867 -30.45 3.76 -4.28
N SER A 868 -29.77 3.74 -3.15
CA SER A 868 -30.26 3.11 -1.91
C SER A 868 -30.87 4.15 -0.96
#